data_caeac3ade569457328463d63e74f3b85
#
_entry.id   caeac3ade569457328463d63e74f3b85
#
_cell.length_a   1.000
_cell.length_b   1.000
_cell.length_c   1.000
_cell.angle_alpha   90.00
_cell.angle_beta   90.00
_cell.angle_gamma   90.00
#
_symmetry.space_group_name_H-M   'P 1'
#
loop_
_entity.id
_entity.type
_entity.pdbx_description
1 polymer ?
#
loop_
_entity_poly.entity_id
_entity_poly.type
_entity_poly.pdbx_seq_one_letter_code
_entity_poly.pdbx_strand_id
1 'polypeptide(L)'
;MTLQAKLVWAAVSILGAVAFAMFALFHGETVNAAWLVIAAICIYFIAYRFYGLWIAGTVFGVDPKRATPAYRHNDGLDYVPTNKYVLFGHHFAAIAGAGPLVGPVLAAQMGYLPGTLWILAGVVFAGAVQDMTVLFLSTRRDGKSLGDMIRSEMGPLAGTVAGIGVLLICVIILAVLALVVVNALKGSPWGSFTVFCTIPIALIMGVYSRFIRPGKIGEMSAIGAVLLLLALIFGRTVSESATLAPMFTYPGTTLALMIIGYGFVASVLPVWLLLAPRDYLSTFLKVGTILLLAVGIIIVRPDLQMPALTKFIDGTGPVWAGSLFPFLFITIACGSVSGWHSLIASGTTPKMIENESQIAFIGYGGMLMESLVAIMAMIGATVLHPGVYFAMNSSAGLIGPDAAHAAQVISSWGFAVTPDMLTQIARDVGETTILSRTGGAPTLAVGMATILSSFLGGTVMMGIWYHFIIMFEALFILTTVDAGTRVLRFMIQDLVGHAVPAFRNTESWANNIVGSALACVLWGYILYQGVIDPYGGIWTLWPLFGTSNQMLAAIALTFCTVVLCKMKRQRYAWVTVVPTVWLVCTTMTAGLEKVFSGNVAVGFLSHAAKFSDALAAGQVLAPATSPGVMSQIIFNDYVDATLGALFVLVLLVTVVYGFIDTRRALGDPKNTAVEVGGGAMLASGDD
;
A
#
# COMPACT_ATOMS: atom_id res chain seq x y z
N MET A 1 17.36 18.93 -30.76
CA MET A 1 16.03 19.56 -30.81
C MET A 1 15.91 20.60 -29.72
N THR A 2 15.47 21.81 -30.07
CA THR A 2 15.16 22.88 -29.10
C THR A 2 13.98 22.47 -28.20
N LEU A 3 13.85 23.10 -27.01
CA LEU A 3 12.71 22.84 -26.10
C LEU A 3 11.38 23.09 -26.82
N GLN A 4 11.27 24.16 -27.58
CA GLN A 4 10.08 24.47 -28.39
C GLN A 4 9.73 23.34 -29.38
N ALA A 5 10.71 22.79 -30.09
CA ALA A 5 10.47 21.68 -31.02
C ALA A 5 9.99 20.41 -30.25
N LYS A 6 10.54 20.12 -29.05
CA LYS A 6 10.08 19.00 -28.21
C LYS A 6 8.63 19.19 -27.77
N LEU A 7 8.26 20.42 -27.37
CA LEU A 7 6.88 20.75 -26.94
C LEU A 7 5.88 20.65 -28.11
N VAL A 8 6.26 21.13 -29.31
CA VAL A 8 5.42 21.01 -30.50
C VAL A 8 5.18 19.55 -30.86
N TRP A 9 6.21 18.72 -30.89
CA TRP A 9 6.05 17.28 -31.17
C TRP A 9 5.28 16.53 -30.10
N ALA A 10 5.45 16.89 -28.83
CA ALA A 10 4.62 16.35 -27.74
C ALA A 10 3.15 16.72 -27.92
N ALA A 11 2.86 17.99 -28.25
CA ALA A 11 1.49 18.45 -28.52
C ALA A 11 0.87 17.71 -29.72
N VAL A 12 1.63 17.54 -30.82
CA VAL A 12 1.19 16.79 -32.02
C VAL A 12 0.89 15.31 -31.62
N SER A 13 1.76 14.69 -30.85
CA SER A 13 1.55 13.30 -30.40
C SER A 13 0.31 13.15 -29.52
N ILE A 14 0.10 14.08 -28.57
CA ILE A 14 -1.09 14.10 -27.71
C ILE A 14 -2.34 14.33 -28.55
N LEU A 15 -2.31 15.29 -29.45
CA LEU A 15 -3.44 15.58 -30.34
C LEU A 15 -3.80 14.36 -31.21
N GLY A 16 -2.79 13.69 -31.78
CA GLY A 16 -2.99 12.46 -32.54
C GLY A 16 -3.60 11.34 -31.71
N ALA A 17 -3.10 11.13 -30.48
CA ALA A 17 -3.64 10.12 -29.56
C ALA A 17 -5.10 10.43 -29.16
N VAL A 18 -5.40 11.69 -28.84
CA VAL A 18 -6.77 12.14 -28.51
C VAL A 18 -7.70 11.99 -29.71
N ALA A 19 -7.27 12.41 -30.91
CA ALA A 19 -8.07 12.29 -32.12
C ALA A 19 -8.39 10.82 -32.44
N PHE A 20 -7.41 9.92 -32.27
CA PHE A 20 -7.61 8.49 -32.49
C PHE A 20 -8.56 7.87 -31.44
N ALA A 21 -8.41 8.23 -30.17
CA ALA A 21 -9.32 7.80 -29.10
C ALA A 21 -10.76 8.30 -29.33
N MET A 22 -10.90 9.56 -29.74
CA MET A 22 -12.21 10.13 -30.10
C MET A 22 -12.83 9.40 -31.29
N PHE A 23 -12.04 9.06 -32.31
CA PHE A 23 -12.53 8.29 -33.46
C PHE A 23 -13.08 6.93 -33.05
N ALA A 24 -12.35 6.19 -32.20
CA ALA A 24 -12.81 4.89 -31.68
C ALA A 24 -14.12 5.01 -30.89
N LEU A 25 -14.21 5.98 -29.96
CA LEU A 25 -15.41 6.23 -29.16
C LEU A 25 -16.61 6.66 -30.02
N PHE A 26 -16.41 7.47 -31.07
CA PHE A 26 -17.48 7.87 -31.98
C PHE A 26 -18.02 6.69 -32.82
N HIS A 27 -17.20 5.65 -33.04
CA HIS A 27 -17.64 4.41 -33.69
C HIS A 27 -18.30 3.40 -32.73
N GLY A 28 -18.52 3.80 -31.47
CA GLY A 28 -19.19 2.99 -30.47
C GLY A 28 -18.34 1.86 -29.89
N GLU A 29 -17.01 1.96 -30.01
CA GLU A 29 -16.13 1.00 -29.35
C GLU A 29 -16.22 1.17 -27.81
N THR A 30 -16.34 0.03 -27.11
CA THR A 30 -16.31 0.00 -25.66
C THR A 30 -14.89 0.17 -25.13
N VAL A 31 -14.76 0.81 -23.98
CA VAL A 31 -13.45 0.92 -23.31
C VAL A 31 -13.10 -0.41 -22.68
N ASN A 32 -12.15 -1.13 -23.24
CA ASN A 32 -11.65 -2.36 -22.66
C ASN A 32 -10.37 -2.16 -21.82
N ALA A 33 -10.11 -3.13 -20.95
CA ALA A 33 -9.02 -3.07 -19.99
C ALA A 33 -7.62 -3.00 -20.63
N ALA A 34 -7.43 -3.54 -21.85
CA ALA A 34 -6.14 -3.52 -22.53
C ALA A 34 -5.67 -2.08 -22.84
N TRP A 35 -6.61 -1.16 -23.13
CA TRP A 35 -6.29 0.24 -23.36
C TRP A 35 -5.64 0.88 -22.13
N LEU A 36 -6.15 0.58 -20.93
CA LEU A 36 -5.60 1.13 -19.69
C LEU A 36 -4.20 0.60 -19.40
N VAL A 37 -3.96 -0.70 -19.61
CA VAL A 37 -2.64 -1.33 -19.40
C VAL A 37 -1.61 -0.74 -20.38
N ILE A 38 -1.94 -0.67 -21.67
CA ILE A 38 -1.03 -0.16 -22.70
C ILE A 38 -0.74 1.33 -22.44
N ALA A 39 -1.77 2.13 -22.14
CA ALA A 39 -1.60 3.54 -21.82
C ALA A 39 -0.69 3.75 -20.60
N ALA A 40 -0.91 3.00 -19.52
CA ALA A 40 -0.07 3.07 -18.32
C ALA A 40 1.39 2.73 -18.63
N ILE A 41 1.64 1.62 -19.32
CA ILE A 41 3.00 1.20 -19.71
C ILE A 41 3.69 2.29 -20.56
N CYS A 42 3.01 2.84 -21.57
CA CYS A 42 3.56 3.90 -22.41
C CYS A 42 3.89 5.16 -21.58
N ILE A 43 2.96 5.61 -20.73
CA ILE A 43 3.17 6.78 -19.85
C ILE A 43 4.37 6.55 -18.93
N TYR A 44 4.51 5.36 -18.34
CA TYR A 44 5.58 5.04 -17.41
C TYR A 44 6.95 4.99 -18.08
N PHE A 45 7.05 4.42 -19.30
CA PHE A 45 8.30 4.47 -20.06
C PHE A 45 8.70 5.89 -20.42
N ILE A 46 7.75 6.72 -20.86
CA ILE A 46 7.98 8.14 -21.17
C ILE A 46 8.42 8.89 -19.91
N ALA A 47 7.69 8.71 -18.80
CA ALA A 47 7.98 9.36 -17.52
C ALA A 47 9.37 8.98 -17.01
N TYR A 48 9.70 7.69 -17.01
CA TYR A 48 11.03 7.24 -16.60
C TYR A 48 12.14 7.82 -17.46
N ARG A 49 11.99 7.70 -18.77
CA ARG A 49 13.03 8.10 -19.74
C ARG A 49 13.29 9.61 -19.77
N PHE A 50 12.25 10.42 -19.70
CA PHE A 50 12.37 11.87 -19.90
C PHE A 50 12.31 12.67 -18.61
N TYR A 51 11.52 12.24 -17.62
CA TYR A 51 11.37 12.96 -16.37
C TYR A 51 12.24 12.36 -15.25
N GLY A 52 12.15 11.07 -14.98
CA GLY A 52 12.93 10.42 -13.93
C GLY A 52 14.45 10.54 -14.11
N LEU A 53 14.96 10.23 -15.32
CA LEU A 53 16.39 10.36 -15.61
C LEU A 53 16.85 11.81 -15.65
N TRP A 54 15.98 12.76 -16.03
CA TRP A 54 16.30 14.19 -15.94
C TRP A 54 16.41 14.65 -14.49
N ILE A 55 15.51 14.20 -13.60
CA ILE A 55 15.61 14.52 -12.17
C ILE A 55 16.92 13.97 -11.61
N ALA A 56 17.23 12.69 -11.84
CA ALA A 56 18.47 12.08 -11.35
C ALA A 56 19.73 12.83 -11.82
N GLY A 57 19.83 13.10 -13.12
CA GLY A 57 21.02 13.71 -13.70
C GLY A 57 21.11 15.22 -13.46
N THR A 58 20.02 15.96 -13.65
CA THR A 58 20.03 17.44 -13.63
C THR A 58 19.67 18.01 -12.27
N VAL A 59 18.63 17.47 -11.61
CA VAL A 59 18.15 18.00 -10.32
C VAL A 59 19.06 17.52 -9.19
N PHE A 60 19.38 16.25 -9.12
CA PHE A 60 20.20 15.68 -8.04
C PHE A 60 21.71 15.71 -8.36
N GLY A 61 22.07 15.54 -9.63
CA GLY A 61 23.46 15.41 -10.03
C GLY A 61 24.08 14.16 -9.42
N VAL A 62 23.46 13.00 -9.68
CA VAL A 62 23.98 11.69 -9.23
C VAL A 62 25.39 11.48 -9.77
N ASP A 63 26.29 10.98 -8.90
CA ASP A 63 27.69 10.74 -9.22
C ASP A 63 28.03 9.25 -9.12
N PRO A 64 28.24 8.55 -10.26
CA PRO A 64 28.57 7.13 -10.27
C PRO A 64 29.89 6.81 -9.53
N LYS A 65 30.78 7.77 -9.35
CA LYS A 65 32.08 7.56 -8.71
C LYS A 65 32.02 7.71 -7.18
N ARG A 66 30.93 8.25 -6.65
CA ARG A 66 30.79 8.47 -5.21
C ARG A 66 30.58 7.14 -4.48
N ALA A 67 31.36 6.87 -3.44
CA ALA A 67 31.19 5.69 -2.60
C ALA A 67 29.85 5.75 -1.83
N THR A 68 29.01 4.75 -2.02
CA THR A 68 27.73 4.62 -1.34
C THR A 68 27.90 4.11 0.10
N PRO A 69 26.87 4.25 0.96
CA PRO A 69 26.89 3.67 2.31
C PRO A 69 27.15 2.16 2.32
N ALA A 70 26.67 1.44 1.32
CA ALA A 70 26.88 -0.01 1.17
C ALA A 70 28.36 -0.39 1.16
N TYR A 71 29.21 0.43 0.54
CA TYR A 71 30.66 0.19 0.53
C TYR A 71 31.36 0.79 1.74
N ARG A 72 30.92 1.99 2.21
CA ARG A 72 31.58 2.68 3.32
C ARG A 72 31.43 2.00 4.66
N HIS A 73 30.28 1.36 4.87
CA HIS A 73 29.89 0.73 6.13
C HIS A 73 29.62 -0.77 5.98
N ASN A 74 30.18 -1.42 4.96
CA ASN A 74 29.94 -2.82 4.68
C ASN A 74 30.19 -3.70 5.92
N ASP A 75 29.10 -4.13 6.55
CA ASP A 75 29.11 -5.00 7.74
C ASP A 75 28.68 -6.43 7.44
N GLY A 76 28.27 -6.70 6.20
CA GLY A 76 27.74 -7.99 5.77
C GLY A 76 26.37 -8.36 6.38
N LEU A 77 25.70 -7.42 7.06
CA LEU A 77 24.40 -7.62 7.70
C LEU A 77 23.35 -6.67 7.13
N ASP A 78 23.49 -5.38 7.40
CA ASP A 78 22.59 -4.32 6.95
C ASP A 78 23.13 -3.56 5.74
N TYR A 79 24.46 -3.32 5.74
CA TYR A 79 25.15 -2.61 4.68
C TYR A 79 25.89 -3.60 3.78
N VAL A 80 25.23 -3.96 2.66
CA VAL A 80 25.75 -4.95 1.71
C VAL A 80 25.55 -4.47 0.28
N PRO A 81 26.64 -4.21 -0.50
CA PRO A 81 26.49 -3.88 -1.91
C PRO A 81 25.69 -4.98 -2.64
N THR A 82 24.62 -4.58 -3.29
CA THR A 82 23.65 -5.52 -3.86
C THR A 82 23.37 -5.18 -5.33
N ASN A 83 23.42 -6.19 -6.19
CA ASN A 83 23.10 -6.03 -7.61
C ASN A 83 21.78 -5.30 -7.84
N LYS A 84 21.77 -4.34 -8.76
CA LYS A 84 20.62 -3.44 -9.02
C LYS A 84 19.30 -4.16 -9.29
N TYR A 85 19.29 -5.33 -9.93
CA TYR A 85 18.07 -6.08 -10.23
C TYR A 85 17.52 -6.79 -9.00
N VAL A 86 18.43 -7.32 -8.17
CA VAL A 86 18.07 -7.94 -6.89
C VAL A 86 17.55 -6.84 -5.95
N LEU A 87 18.23 -5.70 -5.89
CA LEU A 87 17.83 -4.59 -5.05
C LEU A 87 16.51 -3.95 -5.51
N PHE A 88 16.28 -3.87 -6.84
CA PHE A 88 14.98 -3.46 -7.38
C PHE A 88 13.86 -4.39 -6.92
N GLY A 89 14.07 -5.70 -7.00
CA GLY A 89 13.10 -6.69 -6.52
C GLY A 89 12.82 -6.56 -5.02
N HIS A 90 13.87 -6.41 -4.21
CA HIS A 90 13.74 -6.18 -2.77
C HIS A 90 12.99 -4.88 -2.46
N HIS A 91 13.38 -3.77 -3.07
CA HIS A 91 12.72 -2.47 -2.89
C HIS A 91 11.25 -2.53 -3.29
N PHE A 92 10.94 -3.05 -4.48
CA PHE A 92 9.58 -3.25 -4.96
C PHE A 92 8.75 -4.13 -4.02
N ALA A 93 9.32 -5.24 -3.53
CA ALA A 93 8.62 -6.12 -2.61
C ALA A 93 8.29 -5.43 -1.26
N ALA A 94 9.18 -4.56 -0.79
CA ALA A 94 9.02 -3.85 0.47
C ALA A 94 8.06 -2.65 0.40
N ILE A 95 8.01 -1.95 -0.75
CA ILE A 95 7.09 -0.82 -0.95
C ILE A 95 5.68 -1.31 -1.27
N ALA A 96 5.54 -2.29 -2.14
CA ALA A 96 4.26 -2.81 -2.60
C ALA A 96 3.60 -3.71 -1.54
N GLY A 97 2.72 -3.10 -0.74
CA GLY A 97 1.85 -3.76 0.25
C GLY A 97 0.40 -3.90 -0.26
N ALA A 98 -0.59 -3.94 0.66
CA ALA A 98 -2.01 -4.00 0.30
C ALA A 98 -2.52 -2.74 -0.40
N GLY A 99 -1.88 -1.60 -0.16
CA GLY A 99 -2.38 -0.32 -0.64
C GLY A 99 -2.65 -0.23 -2.14
N PRO A 100 -1.72 -0.65 -3.02
CA PRO A 100 -1.93 -0.62 -4.46
C PRO A 100 -2.96 -1.66 -4.95
N LEU A 101 -3.25 -2.69 -4.16
CA LEU A 101 -4.27 -3.67 -4.49
C LEU A 101 -5.66 -3.20 -4.05
N VAL A 102 -5.80 -2.79 -2.80
CA VAL A 102 -7.07 -2.47 -2.16
C VAL A 102 -7.59 -1.08 -2.51
N GLY A 103 -6.71 -0.06 -2.47
CA GLY A 103 -7.10 1.33 -2.70
C GLY A 103 -7.86 1.57 -4.00
N PRO A 104 -7.32 1.15 -5.16
CA PRO A 104 -8.01 1.27 -6.44
C PRO A 104 -9.34 0.50 -6.49
N VAL A 105 -9.39 -0.69 -5.88
CA VAL A 105 -10.64 -1.47 -5.80
C VAL A 105 -11.71 -0.72 -5.02
N LEU A 106 -11.38 -0.17 -3.86
CA LEU A 106 -12.32 0.61 -3.06
C LEU A 106 -12.74 1.92 -3.76
N ALA A 107 -11.82 2.56 -4.48
CA ALA A 107 -12.08 3.79 -5.22
C ALA A 107 -12.96 3.57 -6.46
N ALA A 108 -13.04 2.35 -6.98
CA ALA A 108 -13.89 2.01 -8.13
C ALA A 108 -15.39 2.27 -7.87
N GLN A 109 -15.83 2.47 -6.62
CA GLN A 109 -17.20 2.93 -6.34
C GLN A 109 -17.54 4.27 -7.04
N MET A 110 -16.54 5.11 -7.30
CA MET A 110 -16.72 6.40 -8.00
C MET A 110 -16.61 6.30 -9.52
N GLY A 111 -16.41 5.09 -10.04
CA GLY A 111 -16.16 4.81 -11.45
C GLY A 111 -14.67 4.55 -11.72
N TYR A 112 -14.36 4.07 -12.95
CA TYR A 112 -12.97 3.73 -13.28
C TYR A 112 -12.10 4.96 -13.59
N LEU A 113 -12.66 6.05 -14.09
CA LEU A 113 -11.91 7.16 -14.67
C LEU A 113 -11.16 8.00 -13.63
N PRO A 114 -11.78 8.49 -12.53
CA PRO A 114 -11.08 9.38 -11.60
C PRO A 114 -9.89 8.70 -10.93
N GLY A 115 -10.08 7.45 -10.49
CA GLY A 115 -9.00 6.66 -9.88
C GLY A 115 -7.85 6.39 -10.84
N THR A 116 -8.14 6.00 -12.08
CA THR A 116 -7.12 5.76 -13.11
C THR A 116 -6.31 7.03 -13.40
N LEU A 117 -6.96 8.18 -13.56
CA LEU A 117 -6.26 9.44 -13.81
C LEU A 117 -5.35 9.83 -12.63
N TRP A 118 -5.82 9.64 -11.40
CA TRP A 118 -5.00 9.92 -10.22
C TRP A 118 -3.81 8.97 -10.08
N ILE A 119 -4.01 7.68 -10.33
CA ILE A 119 -2.91 6.70 -10.32
C ILE A 119 -1.82 7.14 -11.30
N LEU A 120 -2.18 7.44 -12.55
CA LEU A 120 -1.22 7.81 -13.60
C LEU A 120 -0.52 9.14 -13.32
N ALA A 121 -1.26 10.18 -12.96
CA ALA A 121 -0.68 11.50 -12.70
C ALA A 121 0.09 11.54 -11.36
N GLY A 122 -0.50 10.97 -10.31
CA GLY A 122 0.09 10.96 -8.98
C GLY A 122 1.42 10.23 -8.93
N VAL A 123 1.54 9.08 -9.59
CA VAL A 123 2.81 8.34 -9.61
C VAL A 123 3.91 9.11 -10.33
N VAL A 124 3.62 9.67 -11.51
CA VAL A 124 4.64 10.34 -12.33
C VAL A 124 5.17 11.60 -11.65
N PHE A 125 4.27 12.43 -11.09
CA PHE A 125 4.63 13.76 -10.61
C PHE A 125 4.86 13.83 -9.10
N ALA A 126 4.42 12.83 -8.34
CA ALA A 126 4.53 12.84 -6.88
C ALA A 126 5.19 11.56 -6.32
N GLY A 127 4.60 10.37 -6.49
CA GLY A 127 5.08 9.15 -5.85
C GLY A 127 6.49 8.75 -6.25
N ALA A 128 6.75 8.60 -7.54
CA ALA A 128 8.07 8.23 -8.05
C ALA A 128 9.13 9.32 -7.78
N VAL A 129 8.71 10.60 -7.76
CA VAL A 129 9.58 11.71 -7.35
C VAL A 129 9.94 11.60 -5.88
N GLN A 130 8.96 11.32 -5.01
CA GLN A 130 9.19 11.13 -3.57
C GLN A 130 10.19 10.00 -3.32
N ASP A 131 9.91 8.81 -3.84
CA ASP A 131 10.70 7.61 -3.59
C ASP A 131 12.15 7.79 -4.04
N MET A 132 12.36 8.30 -5.25
CA MET A 132 13.69 8.57 -5.77
C MET A 132 14.41 9.65 -4.97
N THR A 133 13.70 10.72 -4.57
CA THR A 133 14.32 11.84 -3.82
C THR A 133 14.74 11.39 -2.43
N VAL A 134 13.86 10.70 -1.70
CA VAL A 134 14.17 10.19 -0.35
C VAL A 134 15.33 9.21 -0.41
N LEU A 135 15.33 8.29 -1.39
CA LEU A 135 16.40 7.32 -1.60
C LEU A 135 17.74 8.01 -1.86
N PHE A 136 17.76 9.02 -2.75
CA PHE A 136 18.95 9.84 -3.00
C PHE A 136 19.45 10.55 -1.76
N LEU A 137 18.55 11.21 -1.03
CA LEU A 137 18.93 11.99 0.16
C LEU A 137 19.45 11.08 1.28
N SER A 138 18.88 9.92 1.48
CA SER A 138 19.34 8.96 2.47
C SER A 138 20.68 8.32 2.06
N THR A 139 20.88 7.98 0.79
CA THR A 139 22.16 7.47 0.29
C THR A 139 23.32 8.46 0.55
N ARG A 140 23.05 9.75 0.42
CA ARG A 140 24.05 10.81 0.73
C ARG A 140 24.18 11.14 2.21
N ARG A 141 23.41 10.48 3.09
CA ARG A 141 23.41 10.65 4.55
C ARG A 141 23.62 9.34 5.30
N ASP A 142 24.45 8.45 4.75
CA ASP A 142 24.79 7.14 5.34
C ASP A 142 23.62 6.20 5.60
N GLY A 143 22.58 6.27 4.77
CA GLY A 143 21.41 5.43 4.94
C GLY A 143 20.57 5.78 6.18
N LYS A 144 20.61 7.06 6.63
CA LYS A 144 19.82 7.53 7.77
C LYS A 144 18.32 7.45 7.48
N SER A 145 17.56 7.15 8.53
CA SER A 145 16.11 7.14 8.49
C SER A 145 15.53 8.54 8.19
N LEU A 146 14.29 8.58 7.70
CA LEU A 146 13.60 9.85 7.43
C LEU A 146 13.55 10.75 8.67
N GLY A 147 13.25 10.18 9.85
CA GLY A 147 13.17 10.92 11.10
C GLY A 147 14.52 11.56 11.48
N ASP A 148 15.62 10.80 11.37
CA ASP A 148 16.96 11.30 11.65
C ASP A 148 17.40 12.37 10.65
N MET A 149 17.01 12.22 9.38
CA MET A 149 17.29 13.23 8.36
C MET A 149 16.52 14.52 8.64
N ILE A 150 15.24 14.45 9.00
CA ILE A 150 14.44 15.62 9.39
C ILE A 150 15.05 16.29 10.61
N ARG A 151 15.46 15.52 11.62
CA ARG A 151 16.10 16.06 12.83
C ARG A 151 17.40 16.79 12.53
N SER A 152 18.23 16.23 11.66
CA SER A 152 19.52 16.83 11.31
C SER A 152 19.40 18.07 10.44
N GLU A 153 18.35 18.18 9.61
CA GLU A 153 18.18 19.27 8.66
C GLU A 153 17.21 20.36 9.15
N MET A 154 16.13 19.98 9.84
CA MET A 154 15.06 20.89 10.26
C MET A 154 15.02 21.12 11.79
N GLY A 155 15.96 20.51 12.52
CA GLY A 155 16.13 20.69 13.95
C GLY A 155 15.39 19.66 14.82
N PRO A 156 15.70 19.65 16.15
CA PRO A 156 15.28 18.58 17.04
C PRO A 156 13.76 18.51 17.26
N LEU A 157 13.05 19.64 17.28
CA LEU A 157 11.59 19.66 17.49
C LEU A 157 10.86 19.07 16.29
N ALA A 158 11.20 19.50 15.07
CA ALA A 158 10.63 18.96 13.85
C ALA A 158 10.89 17.46 13.73
N GLY A 159 12.13 17.02 14.03
CA GLY A 159 12.49 15.60 14.03
C GLY A 159 11.74 14.76 15.05
N THR A 160 11.51 15.29 16.27
CA THR A 160 10.75 14.56 17.29
C THR A 160 9.27 14.45 16.93
N VAL A 161 8.64 15.55 16.48
CA VAL A 161 7.24 15.55 16.06
C VAL A 161 7.03 14.62 14.86
N ALA A 162 7.88 14.73 13.84
CA ALA A 162 7.84 13.82 12.70
C ALA A 162 8.05 12.35 13.11
N GLY A 163 9.02 12.07 14.01
CA GLY A 163 9.29 10.72 14.51
C GLY A 163 8.09 10.08 15.22
N ILE A 164 7.41 10.83 16.10
CA ILE A 164 6.18 10.38 16.76
C ILE A 164 5.08 10.14 15.71
N GLY A 165 4.90 11.06 14.76
CA GLY A 165 3.94 10.91 13.67
C GLY A 165 4.20 9.64 12.85
N VAL A 166 5.44 9.42 12.45
CA VAL A 166 5.86 8.22 11.70
C VAL A 166 5.57 6.93 12.49
N LEU A 167 5.85 6.90 13.79
CA LEU A 167 5.55 5.74 14.64
C LEU A 167 4.05 5.43 14.67
N LEU A 168 3.21 6.44 14.89
CA LEU A 168 1.75 6.29 14.91
C LEU A 168 1.21 5.85 13.55
N ILE A 169 1.74 6.39 12.46
CA ILE A 169 1.37 5.98 11.11
C ILE A 169 1.72 4.51 10.88
N CYS A 170 2.92 4.07 11.28
CA CYS A 170 3.30 2.65 11.18
C CYS A 170 2.31 1.74 11.90
N VAL A 171 1.87 2.11 13.09
CA VAL A 171 0.87 1.34 13.87
C VAL A 171 -0.44 1.21 13.09
N ILE A 172 -0.97 2.30 12.54
CA ILE A 172 -2.22 2.28 11.75
C ILE A 172 -2.05 1.46 10.48
N ILE A 173 -0.96 1.68 9.73
CA ILE A 173 -0.69 0.94 8.50
C ILE A 173 -0.69 -0.57 8.76
N LEU A 174 0.04 -1.04 9.77
CA LEU A 174 0.14 -2.46 10.09
C LEU A 174 -1.22 -3.05 10.51
N ALA A 175 -1.99 -2.32 11.31
CA ALA A 175 -3.32 -2.77 11.73
C ALA A 175 -4.27 -2.94 10.54
N VAL A 176 -4.30 -1.95 9.64
CA VAL A 176 -5.18 -1.97 8.46
C VAL A 176 -4.75 -3.03 7.45
N LEU A 177 -3.45 -3.19 7.21
CA LEU A 177 -2.94 -4.25 6.35
C LEU A 177 -3.32 -5.65 6.89
N ALA A 178 -3.14 -5.87 8.18
CA ALA A 178 -3.54 -7.12 8.82
C ALA A 178 -5.07 -7.34 8.76
N LEU A 179 -5.89 -6.28 8.91
CA LEU A 179 -7.34 -6.36 8.77
C LEU A 179 -7.78 -6.84 7.38
N VAL A 180 -7.11 -6.39 6.31
CA VAL A 180 -7.40 -6.85 4.94
C VAL A 180 -7.19 -8.36 4.82
N VAL A 181 -6.10 -8.89 5.41
CA VAL A 181 -5.83 -10.34 5.43
C VAL A 181 -6.90 -11.09 6.23
N VAL A 182 -7.30 -10.57 7.40
CA VAL A 182 -8.39 -11.16 8.20
C VAL A 182 -9.67 -11.25 7.38
N ASN A 183 -10.06 -10.17 6.70
CA ASN A 183 -11.29 -10.12 5.91
C ASN A 183 -11.22 -11.05 4.68
N ALA A 184 -10.06 -11.24 4.08
CA ALA A 184 -9.85 -12.17 2.97
C ALA A 184 -9.98 -13.64 3.40
N LEU A 185 -9.52 -13.99 4.63
CA LEU A 185 -9.46 -15.36 5.12
C LEU A 185 -10.66 -15.78 5.98
N LYS A 186 -11.45 -14.82 6.49
CA LYS A 186 -12.58 -15.06 7.38
C LYS A 186 -13.58 -16.02 6.75
N GLY A 187 -13.80 -17.16 7.41
CA GLY A 187 -14.76 -18.18 6.94
C GLY A 187 -14.34 -18.93 5.69
N SER A 188 -13.08 -18.80 5.23
CA SER A 188 -12.54 -19.50 4.05
C SER A 188 -11.54 -20.58 4.47
N PRO A 189 -11.93 -21.86 4.54
CA PRO A 189 -11.02 -22.96 4.90
C PRO A 189 -9.94 -23.16 3.83
N TRP A 190 -10.26 -23.03 2.56
CA TRP A 190 -9.28 -23.12 1.47
C TRP A 190 -8.21 -22.03 1.58
N GLY A 191 -8.64 -20.76 1.67
CA GLY A 191 -7.71 -19.63 1.80
C GLY A 191 -6.83 -19.73 3.05
N SER A 192 -7.44 -20.04 4.22
CA SER A 192 -6.70 -20.20 5.47
C SER A 192 -5.65 -21.30 5.41
N PHE A 193 -6.02 -22.49 4.91
CA PHE A 193 -5.07 -23.59 4.73
C PHE A 193 -3.89 -23.18 3.83
N THR A 194 -4.17 -22.62 2.68
CA THR A 194 -3.15 -22.27 1.69
C THR A 194 -2.17 -21.22 2.25
N VAL A 195 -2.68 -20.18 2.91
CA VAL A 195 -1.85 -19.13 3.50
C VAL A 195 -1.02 -19.67 4.66
N PHE A 196 -1.57 -20.51 5.53
CA PHE A 196 -0.80 -21.12 6.62
C PHE A 196 0.30 -22.04 6.13
N CYS A 197 0.11 -22.77 5.02
CA CYS A 197 1.15 -23.58 4.42
C CYS A 197 2.37 -22.75 3.97
N THR A 198 2.21 -21.46 3.69
CA THR A 198 3.34 -20.62 3.28
C THR A 198 4.40 -20.45 4.38
N ILE A 199 4.02 -20.58 5.65
CA ILE A 199 4.97 -20.48 6.79
C ILE A 199 5.94 -21.66 6.80
N PRO A 200 5.50 -22.94 6.88
CA PRO A 200 6.43 -24.08 6.82
C PRO A 200 7.20 -24.15 5.50
N ILE A 201 6.60 -23.74 4.37
CA ILE A 201 7.30 -23.67 3.09
C ILE A 201 8.49 -22.69 3.18
N ALA A 202 8.28 -21.49 3.72
CA ALA A 202 9.34 -20.51 3.92
C ALA A 202 10.45 -21.02 4.86
N LEU A 203 10.08 -21.70 5.95
CA LEU A 203 11.04 -22.32 6.87
C LEU A 203 11.88 -23.40 6.17
N ILE A 204 11.24 -24.28 5.37
CA ILE A 204 11.94 -25.31 4.57
C ILE A 204 12.93 -24.63 3.60
N MET A 205 12.50 -23.57 2.91
CA MET A 205 13.35 -22.83 1.99
C MET A 205 14.54 -22.18 2.73
N GLY A 206 14.31 -21.58 3.89
CA GLY A 206 15.35 -20.96 4.71
C GLY A 206 16.41 -21.97 5.18
N VAL A 207 15.97 -23.11 5.69
CA VAL A 207 16.86 -24.20 6.11
C VAL A 207 17.61 -24.80 4.90
N TYR A 208 16.92 -25.02 3.78
CA TYR A 208 17.53 -25.54 2.55
C TYR A 208 18.64 -24.65 2.02
N SER A 209 18.36 -23.35 1.91
CA SER A 209 19.30 -22.36 1.38
C SER A 209 20.52 -22.15 2.28
N ARG A 210 20.38 -22.34 3.59
CA ARG A 210 21.46 -22.10 4.54
C ARG A 210 22.30 -23.34 4.83
N PHE A 211 21.68 -24.51 4.99
CA PHE A 211 22.34 -25.69 5.51
C PHE A 211 22.50 -26.84 4.49
N ILE A 212 21.57 -26.94 3.51
CA ILE A 212 21.58 -28.12 2.59
C ILE A 212 22.30 -27.77 1.31
N ARG A 213 21.93 -26.69 0.62
CA ARG A 213 22.54 -26.27 -0.66
C ARG A 213 22.73 -24.75 -0.72
N PRO A 214 23.72 -24.17 -0.01
CA PRO A 214 24.00 -22.74 -0.06
C PRO A 214 24.27 -22.27 -1.50
N GLY A 215 23.62 -21.12 -1.87
CA GLY A 215 23.81 -20.49 -3.18
C GLY A 215 23.00 -21.08 -4.35
N LYS A 216 22.27 -22.20 -4.15
CA LYS A 216 21.42 -22.82 -5.18
C LYS A 216 20.01 -22.22 -5.19
N ILE A 217 19.94 -20.92 -5.50
CA ILE A 217 18.71 -20.13 -5.46
C ILE A 217 17.62 -20.69 -6.38
N GLY A 218 17.99 -21.16 -7.60
CA GLY A 218 17.04 -21.73 -8.55
C GLY A 218 16.36 -23.02 -8.05
N GLU A 219 17.11 -23.90 -7.38
CA GLU A 219 16.56 -25.13 -6.79
C GLU A 219 15.58 -24.79 -5.65
N MET A 220 15.98 -23.87 -4.78
CA MET A 220 15.12 -23.38 -3.67
C MET A 220 13.83 -22.76 -4.20
N SER A 221 13.90 -21.97 -5.27
CA SER A 221 12.74 -21.36 -5.91
C SER A 221 11.79 -22.40 -6.49
N ALA A 222 12.33 -23.41 -7.17
CA ALA A 222 11.53 -24.50 -7.73
C ALA A 222 10.81 -25.29 -6.63
N ILE A 223 11.50 -25.61 -5.53
CA ILE A 223 10.90 -26.28 -4.37
C ILE A 223 9.76 -25.43 -3.78
N GLY A 224 10.00 -24.14 -3.54
CA GLY A 224 8.99 -23.25 -3.02
C GLY A 224 7.76 -23.14 -3.93
N ALA A 225 7.95 -22.96 -5.23
CA ALA A 225 6.87 -22.87 -6.21
C ALA A 225 6.03 -24.17 -6.28
N VAL A 226 6.69 -25.32 -6.32
CA VAL A 226 5.99 -26.63 -6.34
C VAL A 226 5.19 -26.84 -5.06
N LEU A 227 5.76 -26.55 -3.89
CA LEU A 227 5.07 -26.71 -2.61
C LEU A 227 3.87 -25.75 -2.48
N LEU A 228 3.97 -24.52 -3.00
CA LEU A 228 2.84 -23.58 -3.04
C LEU A 228 1.71 -24.06 -3.94
N LEU A 229 2.03 -24.56 -5.14
CA LEU A 229 1.03 -25.14 -6.04
C LEU A 229 0.36 -26.35 -5.42
N LEU A 230 1.11 -27.21 -4.75
CA LEU A 230 0.54 -28.34 -4.01
C LEU A 230 -0.37 -27.87 -2.88
N ALA A 231 0.04 -26.87 -2.09
CA ALA A 231 -0.78 -26.31 -1.03
C ALA A 231 -2.10 -25.72 -1.58
N LEU A 232 -2.04 -25.05 -2.74
CA LEU A 232 -3.22 -24.50 -3.41
C LEU A 232 -4.18 -25.60 -3.85
N ILE A 233 -3.70 -26.64 -4.50
CA ILE A 233 -4.52 -27.78 -4.97
C ILE A 233 -5.11 -28.55 -3.78
N PHE A 234 -4.30 -28.85 -2.78
CA PHE A 234 -4.74 -29.55 -1.57
C PHE A 234 -5.77 -28.73 -0.77
N GLY A 235 -5.69 -27.41 -0.81
CA GLY A 235 -6.65 -26.52 -0.16
C GLY A 235 -8.08 -26.77 -0.61
N ARG A 236 -8.30 -27.14 -1.88
CA ARG A 236 -9.61 -27.57 -2.38
C ARG A 236 -10.11 -28.81 -1.65
N THR A 237 -9.26 -29.84 -1.56
CA THR A 237 -9.60 -31.09 -0.85
C THR A 237 -9.90 -30.82 0.64
N VAL A 238 -9.17 -29.89 1.27
CA VAL A 238 -9.44 -29.46 2.64
C VAL A 238 -10.80 -28.80 2.77
N SER A 239 -11.15 -27.90 1.84
CA SER A 239 -12.43 -27.17 1.88
C SER A 239 -13.64 -28.07 1.63
N GLU A 240 -13.50 -29.13 0.83
CA GLU A 240 -14.54 -30.10 0.53
C GLU A 240 -14.66 -31.20 1.61
N SER A 241 -13.70 -31.32 2.53
CA SER A 241 -13.67 -32.35 3.56
C SER A 241 -14.50 -31.95 4.79
N ALA A 242 -15.48 -32.78 5.16
CA ALA A 242 -16.31 -32.55 6.36
C ALA A 242 -15.49 -32.54 7.68
N THR A 243 -14.31 -33.16 7.71
CA THR A 243 -13.46 -33.24 8.88
C THR A 243 -12.37 -32.16 8.91
N LEU A 244 -11.82 -31.79 7.75
CA LEU A 244 -10.71 -30.83 7.67
C LEU A 244 -11.22 -29.39 7.56
N ALA A 245 -12.29 -29.12 6.82
CA ALA A 245 -12.80 -27.77 6.64
C ALA A 245 -13.06 -27.03 7.96
N PRO A 246 -13.69 -27.63 8.99
CA PRO A 246 -13.88 -26.97 10.28
C PRO A 246 -12.58 -26.60 10.99
N MET A 247 -11.48 -27.34 10.75
CA MET A 247 -10.16 -27.07 11.36
C MET A 247 -9.48 -25.83 10.81
N PHE A 248 -9.89 -25.39 9.59
CA PHE A 248 -9.33 -24.22 8.91
C PHE A 248 -10.36 -23.11 8.71
N THR A 249 -11.55 -23.25 9.28
CA THR A 249 -12.60 -22.21 9.25
C THR A 249 -12.52 -21.39 10.54
N TYR A 250 -12.02 -20.17 10.44
CA TYR A 250 -11.81 -19.32 11.61
C TYR A 250 -12.70 -18.07 11.56
N PRO A 251 -13.22 -17.62 12.72
CA PRO A 251 -13.81 -16.30 12.86
C PRO A 251 -12.73 -15.21 12.78
N GLY A 252 -13.12 -13.99 12.43
CA GLY A 252 -12.18 -12.88 12.26
C GLY A 252 -11.33 -12.59 13.49
N THR A 253 -11.90 -12.70 14.69
CA THR A 253 -11.17 -12.48 15.96
C THR A 253 -10.05 -13.48 16.18
N THR A 254 -10.28 -14.75 15.86
CA THR A 254 -9.24 -15.80 15.96
C THR A 254 -8.12 -15.54 14.94
N LEU A 255 -8.47 -15.19 13.69
CA LEU A 255 -7.48 -14.82 12.67
C LEU A 255 -6.66 -13.60 13.08
N ALA A 256 -7.29 -12.59 13.68
CA ALA A 256 -6.57 -11.41 14.18
C ALA A 256 -5.51 -11.81 15.22
N LEU A 257 -5.87 -12.63 16.20
CA LEU A 257 -4.94 -13.12 17.23
C LEU A 257 -3.81 -13.97 16.62
N MET A 258 -4.13 -14.81 15.62
CA MET A 258 -3.12 -15.60 14.91
C MET A 258 -2.14 -14.72 14.15
N ILE A 259 -2.61 -13.66 13.48
CA ILE A 259 -1.75 -12.73 12.73
C ILE A 259 -0.89 -11.90 13.69
N ILE A 260 -1.42 -11.47 14.83
CA ILE A 260 -0.65 -10.78 15.88
C ILE A 260 0.47 -11.70 16.41
N GLY A 261 0.13 -12.94 16.77
CA GLY A 261 1.11 -13.92 17.22
C GLY A 261 2.17 -14.24 16.15
N TYR A 262 1.74 -14.36 14.90
CA TYR A 262 2.65 -14.54 13.76
C TYR A 262 3.59 -13.35 13.60
N GLY A 263 3.09 -12.11 13.60
CA GLY A 263 3.91 -10.89 13.49
C GLY A 263 4.93 -10.76 14.63
N PHE A 264 4.56 -11.17 15.85
CA PHE A 264 5.47 -11.23 16.97
C PHE A 264 6.62 -12.22 16.70
N VAL A 265 6.30 -13.44 16.31
CA VAL A 265 7.30 -14.49 16.02
C VAL A 265 8.20 -14.04 14.86
N ALA A 266 7.64 -13.51 13.77
CA ALA A 266 8.40 -13.03 12.62
C ALA A 266 9.33 -11.85 12.97
N SER A 267 8.92 -10.98 13.91
CA SER A 267 9.75 -9.86 14.37
C SER A 267 10.92 -10.30 15.26
N VAL A 268 10.76 -11.36 16.03
CA VAL A 268 11.79 -11.87 16.97
C VAL A 268 12.77 -12.80 16.29
N LEU A 269 12.30 -13.65 15.35
CA LEU A 269 13.15 -14.64 14.68
C LEU A 269 14.24 -13.99 13.81
N PRO A 270 15.39 -14.67 13.62
CA PRO A 270 16.40 -14.23 12.67
C PRO A 270 15.83 -14.07 11.25
N VAL A 271 16.27 -13.02 10.55
CA VAL A 271 15.79 -12.66 9.19
C VAL A 271 15.91 -13.81 8.20
N TRP A 272 17.03 -14.54 8.25
CA TRP A 272 17.31 -15.63 7.30
C TRP A 272 16.37 -16.84 7.44
N LEU A 273 15.73 -17.01 8.60
CA LEU A 273 14.93 -18.22 8.86
C LEU A 273 13.52 -18.13 8.26
N LEU A 274 12.85 -16.99 8.41
CA LEU A 274 11.46 -16.80 7.99
C LEU A 274 11.29 -15.64 7.03
N LEU A 275 11.80 -14.46 7.38
CA LEU A 275 11.55 -13.22 6.65
C LEU A 275 12.13 -13.27 5.24
N ALA A 276 13.45 -13.48 5.09
CA ALA A 276 14.11 -13.47 3.80
C ALA A 276 13.60 -14.54 2.81
N PRO A 277 13.40 -15.82 3.19
CA PRO A 277 12.82 -16.80 2.30
C PRO A 277 11.39 -16.49 1.88
N ARG A 278 10.60 -15.92 2.79
CA ARG A 278 9.22 -15.55 2.51
C ARG A 278 9.11 -14.33 1.60
N ASP A 279 9.93 -13.30 1.82
CA ASP A 279 10.02 -12.13 0.94
C ASP A 279 10.45 -12.54 -0.47
N TYR A 280 11.43 -13.42 -0.56
CA TYR A 280 11.89 -13.96 -1.82
C TYR A 280 10.77 -14.71 -2.57
N LEU A 281 10.06 -15.61 -1.88
CA LEU A 281 8.92 -16.34 -2.42
C LEU A 281 7.81 -15.37 -2.88
N SER A 282 7.51 -14.38 -2.06
CA SER A 282 6.52 -13.34 -2.35
C SER A 282 6.89 -12.51 -3.59
N THR A 283 8.18 -12.18 -3.79
CA THR A 283 8.64 -11.40 -4.95
C THR A 283 8.36 -12.11 -6.27
N PHE A 284 8.63 -13.41 -6.36
CA PHE A 284 8.30 -14.19 -7.56
C PHE A 284 6.83 -14.23 -7.84
N LEU A 285 6.01 -14.45 -6.80
CA LEU A 285 4.56 -14.43 -6.95
C LEU A 285 4.07 -13.04 -7.37
N LYS A 286 4.61 -11.97 -6.76
CA LYS A 286 4.23 -10.59 -7.09
C LYS A 286 4.48 -10.29 -8.56
N VAL A 287 5.72 -10.42 -9.01
CA VAL A 287 6.09 -10.11 -10.39
C VAL A 287 5.43 -11.06 -11.39
N GLY A 288 5.43 -12.37 -11.10
CA GLY A 288 4.85 -13.38 -11.97
C GLY A 288 3.33 -13.20 -12.16
N THR A 289 2.60 -12.98 -11.08
CA THR A 289 1.13 -12.78 -11.13
C THR A 289 0.76 -11.51 -11.87
N ILE A 290 1.50 -10.40 -11.63
CA ILE A 290 1.24 -9.13 -12.30
C ILE A 290 1.50 -9.26 -13.81
N LEU A 291 2.60 -9.89 -14.20
CA LEU A 291 2.90 -10.12 -15.62
C LEU A 291 1.87 -11.06 -16.26
N LEU A 292 1.50 -12.13 -15.59
CA LEU A 292 0.46 -13.06 -16.06
C LEU A 292 -0.88 -12.35 -16.26
N LEU A 293 -1.27 -11.49 -15.31
CA LEU A 293 -2.49 -10.71 -15.42
C LEU A 293 -2.42 -9.70 -16.55
N ALA A 294 -1.29 -9.00 -16.71
CA ALA A 294 -1.11 -8.06 -17.81
C ALA A 294 -1.25 -8.74 -19.17
N VAL A 295 -0.60 -9.90 -19.33
CA VAL A 295 -0.72 -10.72 -20.55
C VAL A 295 -2.16 -11.20 -20.75
N GLY A 296 -2.81 -11.68 -19.69
CA GLY A 296 -4.22 -12.11 -19.73
C GLY A 296 -5.15 -10.98 -20.16
N ILE A 297 -5.00 -9.77 -19.62
CA ILE A 297 -5.78 -8.59 -20.00
C ILE A 297 -5.58 -8.23 -21.48
N ILE A 298 -4.34 -8.26 -21.97
CA ILE A 298 -4.05 -7.93 -23.38
C ILE A 298 -4.64 -8.98 -24.34
N ILE A 299 -4.65 -10.26 -23.95
CA ILE A 299 -5.21 -11.36 -24.78
C ILE A 299 -6.73 -11.35 -24.73
N VAL A 300 -7.32 -11.33 -23.53
CA VAL A 300 -8.77 -11.43 -23.32
C VAL A 300 -9.48 -10.15 -23.70
N ARG A 301 -8.84 -8.99 -23.46
CA ARG A 301 -9.38 -7.65 -23.69
C ARG A 301 -10.76 -7.45 -23.07
N PRO A 302 -10.95 -7.73 -21.76
CA PRO A 302 -12.24 -7.63 -21.14
C PRO A 302 -12.73 -6.19 -21.14
N ASP A 303 -14.03 -6.00 -21.40
CA ASP A 303 -14.66 -4.68 -21.32
C ASP A 303 -14.79 -4.23 -19.87
N LEU A 304 -14.63 -2.94 -19.62
CA LEU A 304 -14.93 -2.34 -18.35
C LEU A 304 -16.43 -2.23 -18.17
N GLN A 305 -16.99 -2.90 -17.16
CA GLN A 305 -18.43 -2.87 -16.88
C GLN A 305 -18.82 -1.72 -15.93
N MET A 306 -17.87 -1.29 -15.08
CA MET A 306 -18.09 -0.12 -14.23
C MET A 306 -18.12 1.15 -15.11
N PRO A 307 -19.10 2.07 -14.92
CA PRO A 307 -19.12 3.32 -15.66
C PRO A 307 -17.90 4.20 -15.36
N ALA A 308 -17.60 5.12 -16.28
CA ALA A 308 -16.49 6.07 -16.10
C ALA A 308 -16.64 6.89 -14.82
N LEU A 309 -17.86 7.33 -14.52
CA LEU A 309 -18.24 8.03 -13.30
C LEU A 309 -19.53 7.42 -12.75
N THR A 310 -19.60 7.24 -11.45
CA THR A 310 -20.84 6.86 -10.75
C THR A 310 -21.41 8.09 -10.01
N LYS A 311 -22.65 7.99 -9.56
CA LYS A 311 -23.28 9.03 -8.71
C LYS A 311 -22.55 9.24 -7.38
N PHE A 312 -21.82 8.25 -6.91
CA PHE A 312 -21.14 8.24 -5.60
C PHE A 312 -19.93 9.17 -5.51
N ILE A 313 -19.61 9.92 -6.58
CA ILE A 313 -18.66 11.04 -6.52
C ILE A 313 -19.12 12.16 -5.55
N ASP A 314 -20.39 12.18 -5.21
CA ASP A 314 -20.99 13.13 -4.28
C ASP A 314 -20.70 12.82 -2.80
N GLY A 315 -20.16 11.65 -2.50
CA GLY A 315 -19.82 11.22 -1.14
C GLY A 315 -20.78 10.27 -0.48
N THR A 316 -21.88 9.88 -1.17
CA THR A 316 -22.90 8.96 -0.63
C THR A 316 -22.58 7.48 -0.88
N GLY A 317 -21.34 7.17 -1.23
CA GLY A 317 -20.92 5.81 -1.61
C GLY A 317 -21.09 4.77 -0.51
N PRO A 318 -21.56 3.56 -0.86
CA PRO A 318 -21.85 2.50 0.11
C PRO A 318 -20.60 1.74 0.59
N VAL A 319 -19.47 1.86 -0.11
CA VAL A 319 -18.20 1.20 0.26
C VAL A 319 -17.45 2.03 1.29
N TRP A 320 -17.40 3.34 1.09
CA TRP A 320 -16.89 4.32 2.05
C TRP A 320 -17.55 5.69 1.77
N ALA A 321 -17.69 6.52 2.81
CA ALA A 321 -18.30 7.83 2.72
C ALA A 321 -17.25 8.93 2.51
N GLY A 322 -17.60 9.88 1.66
CA GLY A 322 -16.80 11.05 1.34
C GLY A 322 -16.81 11.39 -0.14
N SER A 323 -16.75 12.68 -0.45
CA SER A 323 -16.75 13.20 -1.83
C SER A 323 -15.47 12.84 -2.59
N LEU A 324 -15.50 12.99 -3.92
CA LEU A 324 -14.36 12.72 -4.77
C LEU A 324 -13.10 13.45 -4.27
N PHE A 325 -13.18 14.74 -4.02
CA PHE A 325 -12.13 15.47 -3.33
C PHE A 325 -12.56 15.69 -1.87
N PRO A 326 -11.74 15.34 -0.89
CA PRO A 326 -10.37 14.81 -0.99
C PRO A 326 -10.26 13.27 -0.99
N PHE A 327 -11.37 12.55 -0.81
CA PHE A 327 -11.34 11.15 -0.34
C PHE A 327 -10.89 10.14 -1.39
N LEU A 328 -11.15 10.36 -2.68
CA LEU A 328 -10.58 9.50 -3.73
C LEU A 328 -9.05 9.47 -3.64
N PHE A 329 -8.45 10.64 -3.45
CA PHE A 329 -7.00 10.81 -3.45
C PHE A 329 -6.33 10.11 -2.28
N ILE A 330 -6.94 10.15 -1.09
CA ILE A 330 -6.41 9.42 0.07
C ILE A 330 -6.70 7.93 0.00
N THR A 331 -7.80 7.51 -0.64
CA THR A 331 -8.16 6.09 -0.80
C THR A 331 -7.15 5.37 -1.69
N ILE A 332 -6.65 6.04 -2.75
CA ILE A 332 -5.63 5.51 -3.67
C ILE A 332 -4.22 6.02 -3.26
N ALA A 333 -3.98 6.40 -2.04
CA ALA A 333 -2.70 6.98 -1.66
C ALA A 333 -1.52 6.06 -2.06
N CYS A 334 -1.55 4.77 -1.75
CA CYS A 334 -0.40 3.89 -1.96
C CYS A 334 -0.04 3.72 -3.44
N GLY A 335 -1.00 3.40 -4.30
CA GLY A 335 -0.74 3.17 -5.74
C GLY A 335 -0.36 4.40 -6.55
N SER A 336 -0.49 5.60 -5.97
CA SER A 336 -0.11 6.87 -6.62
C SER A 336 0.98 7.62 -5.87
N VAL A 337 0.87 7.78 -4.55
CA VAL A 337 1.86 8.46 -3.69
C VAL A 337 1.80 7.87 -2.29
N SER A 338 2.77 7.11 -1.89
CA SER A 338 2.78 6.44 -0.58
C SER A 338 3.85 6.96 0.37
N GLY A 339 3.44 7.38 1.55
CA GLY A 339 4.36 7.76 2.60
C GLY A 339 5.18 6.59 3.16
N TRP A 340 4.59 5.39 3.19
CA TRP A 340 5.29 4.16 3.58
C TRP A 340 6.59 3.96 2.80
N HIS A 341 6.60 4.29 1.51
CA HIS A 341 7.78 4.18 0.67
C HIS A 341 8.96 5.00 1.17
N SER A 342 8.69 6.16 1.76
CA SER A 342 9.76 7.00 2.32
C SER A 342 10.52 6.32 3.46
N LEU A 343 9.88 5.40 4.20
CA LEU A 343 10.51 4.62 5.25
C LEU A 343 11.41 3.53 4.66
N ILE A 344 10.99 2.90 3.59
CA ILE A 344 11.79 1.89 2.87
C ILE A 344 12.94 2.56 2.13
N ALA A 345 12.66 3.66 1.42
CA ALA A 345 13.64 4.44 0.67
C ALA A 345 14.68 5.14 1.57
N SER A 346 14.45 5.24 2.89
CA SER A 346 15.41 5.79 3.85
C SER A 346 15.95 4.75 4.85
N GLY A 347 15.25 3.63 5.03
CA GLY A 347 15.59 2.66 6.08
C GLY A 347 16.49 1.52 5.64
N THR A 348 16.15 0.86 4.53
CA THR A 348 16.83 -0.37 4.07
C THR A 348 17.55 -0.19 2.74
N THR A 349 16.87 0.26 1.72
CA THR A 349 17.38 0.32 0.35
C THR A 349 18.68 1.11 0.18
N PRO A 350 18.88 2.31 0.82
CA PRO A 350 20.08 3.10 0.62
C PRO A 350 21.36 2.44 1.18
N LYS A 351 21.19 1.47 2.09
CA LYS A 351 22.28 0.69 2.67
C LYS A 351 22.80 -0.42 1.75
N MET A 352 22.07 -0.68 0.65
CA MET A 352 22.36 -1.77 -0.28
C MET A 352 22.71 -1.28 -1.69
N ILE A 353 22.62 0.03 -1.97
CA ILE A 353 22.92 0.60 -3.29
C ILE A 353 24.42 0.52 -3.57
N GLU A 354 24.79 -0.15 -4.66
CA GLU A 354 26.17 -0.19 -5.14
C GLU A 354 26.62 1.13 -5.77
N ASN A 355 25.72 1.81 -6.51
CA ASN A 355 26.07 2.97 -7.29
C ASN A 355 24.92 3.99 -7.31
N GLU A 356 25.22 5.27 -7.12
CA GLU A 356 24.20 6.34 -7.16
C GLU A 356 23.41 6.37 -8.47
N SER A 357 23.98 5.96 -9.60
CA SER A 357 23.26 5.92 -10.89
C SER A 357 22.06 4.96 -10.88
N GLN A 358 22.01 3.99 -9.94
CA GLN A 358 20.92 3.02 -9.80
C GLN A 358 19.69 3.60 -9.11
N ILE A 359 19.80 4.77 -8.46
CA ILE A 359 18.72 5.40 -7.67
C ILE A 359 17.47 5.65 -8.51
N ALA A 360 17.62 6.11 -9.75
CA ALA A 360 16.47 6.33 -10.64
C ALA A 360 15.77 5.01 -11.00
N PHE A 361 16.54 3.96 -11.27
CA PHE A 361 15.97 2.66 -11.60
C PHE A 361 15.23 2.04 -10.41
N ILE A 362 15.82 2.11 -9.23
CA ILE A 362 15.26 1.50 -8.02
C ILE A 362 14.10 2.33 -7.46
N GLY A 363 14.31 3.63 -7.19
CA GLY A 363 13.29 4.49 -6.56
C GLY A 363 12.18 4.88 -7.51
N TYR A 364 12.51 5.57 -8.62
CA TYR A 364 11.49 6.01 -9.60
C TYR A 364 10.85 4.80 -10.31
N GLY A 365 11.68 3.87 -10.78
CA GLY A 365 11.21 2.67 -11.49
C GLY A 365 10.39 1.73 -10.61
N GLY A 366 10.78 1.53 -9.34
CA GLY A 366 10.06 0.70 -8.37
C GLY A 366 8.64 1.21 -8.12
N MET A 367 8.49 2.54 -7.94
CA MET A 367 7.17 3.15 -7.76
C MET A 367 6.29 3.08 -9.01
N LEU A 368 6.87 3.21 -10.21
CA LEU A 368 6.12 3.00 -11.46
C LEU A 368 5.60 1.56 -11.58
N MET A 369 6.40 0.58 -11.15
CA MET A 369 5.97 -0.82 -11.15
C MET A 369 4.85 -1.07 -10.15
N GLU A 370 4.88 -0.45 -8.97
CA GLU A 370 3.77 -0.53 -8.01
C GLU A 370 2.50 0.12 -8.55
N SER A 371 2.62 1.26 -9.21
CA SER A 371 1.48 1.92 -9.84
C SER A 371 0.86 1.06 -10.95
N LEU A 372 1.65 0.25 -11.66
CA LEU A 372 1.11 -0.72 -12.61
C LEU A 372 0.25 -1.77 -11.90
N VAL A 373 0.64 -2.21 -10.70
CA VAL A 373 -0.21 -3.06 -9.84
C VAL A 373 -1.54 -2.38 -9.53
N ALA A 374 -1.52 -1.09 -9.19
CA ALA A 374 -2.72 -0.30 -8.90
C ALA A 374 -3.66 -0.18 -10.12
N ILE A 375 -3.11 0.00 -11.32
CA ILE A 375 -3.89 -0.05 -12.59
C ILE A 375 -4.54 -1.42 -12.77
N MET A 376 -3.80 -2.52 -12.53
CA MET A 376 -4.34 -3.88 -12.63
C MET A 376 -5.45 -4.14 -11.60
N ALA A 377 -5.29 -3.60 -10.39
CA ALA A 377 -6.31 -3.69 -9.35
C ALA A 377 -7.59 -2.93 -9.72
N MET A 378 -7.45 -1.72 -10.29
CA MET A 378 -8.58 -0.95 -10.82
C MET A 378 -9.30 -1.74 -11.93
N ILE A 379 -8.56 -2.35 -12.85
CA ILE A 379 -9.13 -3.19 -13.91
C ILE A 379 -9.87 -4.39 -13.29
N GLY A 380 -9.25 -5.11 -12.36
CA GLY A 380 -9.87 -6.26 -11.69
C GLY A 380 -11.22 -5.92 -11.04
N ALA A 381 -11.33 -4.73 -10.42
CA ALA A 381 -12.59 -4.27 -9.84
C ALA A 381 -13.63 -3.85 -10.90
N THR A 382 -13.19 -3.26 -12.00
CA THR A 382 -14.07 -2.59 -12.97
C THR A 382 -14.51 -3.46 -14.14
N VAL A 383 -13.89 -4.61 -14.33
CA VAL A 383 -14.38 -5.67 -15.24
C VAL A 383 -15.53 -6.48 -14.64
N LEU A 384 -15.73 -6.41 -13.32
CA LEU A 384 -16.87 -7.03 -12.66
C LEU A 384 -18.15 -6.24 -12.93
N HIS A 385 -19.27 -6.97 -12.95
CA HIS A 385 -20.58 -6.34 -12.97
C HIS A 385 -20.73 -5.42 -11.75
N PRO A 386 -21.14 -4.13 -11.90
CA PRO A 386 -21.19 -3.18 -10.81
C PRO A 386 -21.99 -3.67 -9.59
N GLY A 387 -23.12 -4.36 -9.83
CA GLY A 387 -23.92 -4.93 -8.74
C GLY A 387 -23.16 -5.97 -7.93
N VAL A 388 -22.31 -6.79 -8.55
CA VAL A 388 -21.43 -7.75 -7.86
C VAL A 388 -20.36 -7.02 -7.06
N TYR A 389 -19.73 -6.02 -7.65
CA TYR A 389 -18.75 -5.16 -6.97
C TYR A 389 -19.33 -4.57 -5.67
N PHE A 390 -20.54 -3.97 -5.75
CA PHE A 390 -21.18 -3.38 -4.57
C PHE A 390 -21.63 -4.43 -3.55
N ALA A 391 -22.07 -5.62 -3.99
CA ALA A 391 -22.42 -6.72 -3.09
C ALA A 391 -21.24 -7.22 -2.26
N MET A 392 -20.04 -7.22 -2.85
CA MET A 392 -18.83 -7.65 -2.16
C MET A 392 -18.28 -6.60 -1.20
N ASN A 393 -18.31 -5.32 -1.61
CA ASN A 393 -17.62 -4.26 -0.87
C ASN A 393 -18.49 -3.49 0.13
N SER A 394 -19.82 -3.60 0.06
CA SER A 394 -20.73 -2.97 1.01
C SER A 394 -20.88 -3.80 2.28
N SER A 395 -21.04 -3.12 3.42
CA SER A 395 -21.21 -3.81 4.71
C SER A 395 -22.56 -4.54 4.78
N ALA A 396 -22.63 -5.63 5.55
CA ALA A 396 -23.86 -6.38 5.79
C ALA A 396 -24.96 -5.52 6.43
N GLY A 397 -24.58 -4.52 7.21
CA GLY A 397 -25.53 -3.56 7.78
C GLY A 397 -26.26 -2.70 6.76
N LEU A 398 -25.68 -2.53 5.55
CA LEU A 398 -26.31 -1.78 4.45
C LEU A 398 -27.08 -2.66 3.48
N ILE A 399 -26.54 -3.83 3.10
CA ILE A 399 -27.12 -4.67 2.05
C ILE A 399 -27.87 -5.88 2.57
N GLY A 400 -27.90 -6.09 3.89
CA GLY A 400 -28.56 -7.25 4.51
C GLY A 400 -27.73 -8.54 4.45
N PRO A 401 -28.24 -9.62 5.06
CA PRO A 401 -27.48 -10.85 5.26
C PRO A 401 -27.59 -11.84 4.10
N ASP A 402 -28.53 -11.67 3.18
CA ASP A 402 -28.83 -12.62 2.11
C ASP A 402 -28.81 -11.99 0.71
N ALA A 403 -28.68 -12.83 -0.32
CA ALA A 403 -28.55 -12.40 -1.70
C ALA A 403 -29.80 -11.68 -2.25
N ALA A 404 -30.99 -12.01 -1.75
CA ALA A 404 -32.24 -11.41 -2.24
C ALA A 404 -32.36 -9.97 -1.75
N HIS A 405 -32.09 -9.74 -0.45
CA HIS A 405 -32.09 -8.40 0.11
C HIS A 405 -30.96 -7.53 -0.48
N ALA A 406 -29.75 -8.10 -0.58
CA ALA A 406 -28.61 -7.40 -1.20
C ALA A 406 -28.93 -6.97 -2.64
N ALA A 407 -29.50 -7.86 -3.46
CA ALA A 407 -29.88 -7.55 -4.84
C ALA A 407 -30.93 -6.43 -4.91
N GLN A 408 -31.91 -6.43 -4.02
CA GLN A 408 -32.94 -5.38 -3.95
C GLN A 408 -32.33 -4.01 -3.62
N VAL A 409 -31.48 -3.95 -2.57
CA VAL A 409 -30.85 -2.72 -2.13
C VAL A 409 -29.91 -2.16 -3.20
N ILE A 410 -29.06 -3.00 -3.78
CA ILE A 410 -28.08 -2.57 -4.79
C ILE A 410 -28.79 -2.11 -6.08
N SER A 411 -29.86 -2.80 -6.48
CA SER A 411 -30.67 -2.38 -7.62
C SER A 411 -31.33 -1.02 -7.39
N SER A 412 -31.70 -0.69 -6.15
CA SER A 412 -32.19 0.66 -5.79
C SER A 412 -31.13 1.77 -5.97
N TRP A 413 -29.87 1.41 -5.95
CA TRP A 413 -28.75 2.32 -6.27
C TRP A 413 -28.54 2.52 -7.77
N GLY A 414 -29.31 1.81 -8.63
CA GLY A 414 -29.19 1.88 -10.08
C GLY A 414 -28.25 0.84 -10.69
N PHE A 415 -27.81 -0.14 -9.91
CA PHE A 415 -26.92 -1.23 -10.39
C PHE A 415 -27.68 -2.55 -10.30
N ALA A 416 -28.46 -2.87 -11.33
CA ALA A 416 -29.29 -4.06 -11.36
C ALA A 416 -28.45 -5.35 -11.19
N VAL A 417 -28.81 -6.19 -10.23
CA VAL A 417 -28.16 -7.47 -9.95
C VAL A 417 -29.22 -8.45 -9.46
N THR A 418 -29.06 -9.73 -9.80
CA THR A 418 -30.00 -10.78 -9.36
C THR A 418 -29.39 -11.62 -8.24
N PRO A 419 -30.20 -12.19 -7.33
CA PRO A 419 -29.74 -13.14 -6.32
C PRO A 419 -29.01 -14.34 -6.93
N ASP A 420 -29.46 -14.83 -8.08
CA ASP A 420 -28.85 -15.98 -8.77
C ASP A 420 -27.43 -15.64 -9.26
N MET A 421 -27.20 -14.40 -9.76
CA MET A 421 -25.87 -13.97 -10.16
C MET A 421 -24.91 -13.98 -8.96
N LEU A 422 -25.32 -13.49 -7.80
CA LEU A 422 -24.49 -13.44 -6.59
C LEU A 422 -24.16 -14.84 -6.07
N THR A 423 -25.16 -15.74 -6.06
CA THR A 423 -24.99 -17.13 -5.64
C THR A 423 -24.18 -17.96 -6.63
N GLN A 424 -24.31 -17.68 -7.93
CA GLN A 424 -23.52 -18.37 -8.94
C GLN A 424 -22.04 -18.04 -8.83
N ILE A 425 -21.69 -16.76 -8.68
CA ILE A 425 -20.29 -16.36 -8.50
C ILE A 425 -19.71 -16.98 -7.25
N ALA A 426 -20.45 -17.02 -6.13
CA ALA A 426 -20.00 -17.68 -4.91
C ALA A 426 -19.64 -19.16 -5.15
N ARG A 427 -20.48 -19.88 -5.89
CA ARG A 427 -20.22 -21.27 -6.28
C ARG A 427 -19.02 -21.42 -7.19
N ASP A 428 -18.88 -20.54 -8.20
CA ASP A 428 -17.78 -20.59 -9.16
C ASP A 428 -16.41 -20.37 -8.51
N VAL A 429 -16.35 -19.51 -7.48
CA VAL A 429 -15.10 -19.28 -6.72
C VAL A 429 -14.91 -20.27 -5.57
N GLY A 430 -15.85 -21.16 -5.30
CA GLY A 430 -15.77 -22.17 -4.24
C GLY A 430 -15.97 -21.61 -2.81
N GLU A 431 -16.75 -20.54 -2.69
CA GLU A 431 -17.06 -19.91 -1.41
C GLU A 431 -18.55 -20.05 -1.07
N THR A 432 -18.88 -19.99 0.22
CA THR A 432 -20.28 -20.06 0.67
C THR A 432 -21.06 -18.79 0.33
N THR A 433 -20.39 -17.65 0.36
CA THR A 433 -20.95 -16.34 -0.01
C THR A 433 -19.85 -15.37 -0.41
N ILE A 434 -20.19 -14.46 -1.32
CA ILE A 434 -19.34 -13.32 -1.68
C ILE A 434 -19.83 -12.00 -1.04
N LEU A 435 -20.96 -12.02 -0.33
CA LEU A 435 -21.57 -10.82 0.24
C LEU A 435 -20.72 -10.25 1.37
N SER A 436 -20.64 -8.92 1.40
CA SER A 436 -19.98 -8.15 2.47
C SER A 436 -18.57 -8.62 2.81
N ARG A 437 -17.85 -9.13 1.82
CA ARG A 437 -16.40 -9.39 1.95
C ARG A 437 -15.61 -8.10 1.73
N THR A 438 -15.83 -7.15 2.62
CA THR A 438 -15.25 -5.82 2.55
C THR A 438 -13.72 -5.83 2.62
N GLY A 439 -13.07 -4.80 2.08
CA GLY A 439 -11.63 -4.65 2.11
C GLY A 439 -10.95 -4.81 0.76
N GLY A 440 -11.71 -4.98 -0.32
CA GLY A 440 -11.24 -4.94 -1.70
C GLY A 440 -10.52 -6.22 -2.19
N ALA A 441 -9.80 -6.92 -1.33
CA ALA A 441 -9.02 -8.10 -1.70
C ALA A 441 -9.88 -9.22 -2.32
N PRO A 442 -10.99 -9.67 -1.73
CA PRO A 442 -11.83 -10.67 -2.38
C PRO A 442 -12.41 -10.21 -3.72
N THR A 443 -12.73 -8.93 -3.85
CA THR A 443 -13.22 -8.35 -5.11
C THR A 443 -12.16 -8.39 -6.20
N LEU A 444 -10.93 -7.99 -5.87
CA LEU A 444 -9.80 -8.12 -6.78
C LEU A 444 -9.59 -9.58 -7.19
N ALA A 445 -9.67 -10.50 -6.23
CA ALA A 445 -9.51 -11.92 -6.51
C ALA A 445 -10.57 -12.45 -7.46
N VAL A 446 -11.85 -12.08 -7.33
CA VAL A 446 -12.92 -12.45 -8.28
C VAL A 446 -12.64 -11.84 -9.66
N GLY A 447 -12.30 -10.55 -9.73
CA GLY A 447 -12.03 -9.88 -11.01
C GLY A 447 -10.82 -10.49 -11.74
N MET A 448 -9.73 -10.72 -11.05
CA MET A 448 -8.54 -11.36 -11.62
C MET A 448 -8.82 -12.82 -12.01
N ALA A 449 -9.54 -13.57 -11.17
CA ALA A 449 -9.94 -14.95 -11.49
C ALA A 449 -10.83 -15.01 -12.73
N THR A 450 -11.73 -14.05 -12.92
CA THR A 450 -12.57 -13.93 -14.12
C THR A 450 -11.71 -13.75 -15.38
N ILE A 451 -10.71 -12.85 -15.32
CA ILE A 451 -9.79 -12.61 -16.46
C ILE A 451 -8.96 -13.85 -16.74
N LEU A 452 -8.33 -14.42 -15.69
CA LEU A 452 -7.41 -15.56 -15.83
C LEU A 452 -8.12 -16.83 -16.27
N SER A 453 -9.34 -17.10 -15.75
CA SER A 453 -10.15 -18.25 -16.15
C SER A 453 -10.59 -18.17 -17.61
N SER A 454 -10.89 -16.98 -18.11
CA SER A 454 -11.23 -16.77 -19.52
C SER A 454 -10.06 -17.07 -20.46
N PHE A 455 -8.83 -16.91 -19.97
CA PHE A 455 -7.60 -17.17 -20.70
C PHE A 455 -7.06 -18.60 -20.48
N LEU A 456 -7.16 -19.11 -19.25
CA LEU A 456 -6.56 -20.36 -18.80
C LEU A 456 -7.59 -21.24 -18.06
N GLY A 457 -8.24 -22.14 -18.76
CA GLY A 457 -8.97 -23.26 -18.18
C GLY A 457 -10.47 -23.07 -17.92
N GLY A 458 -11.06 -21.93 -18.33
CA GLY A 458 -12.51 -21.70 -18.24
C GLY A 458 -13.05 -21.63 -16.80
N THR A 459 -14.38 -21.67 -16.66
CA THR A 459 -15.07 -21.54 -15.38
C THR A 459 -14.68 -22.62 -14.35
N VAL A 460 -14.27 -23.80 -14.81
CA VAL A 460 -13.83 -24.91 -13.93
C VAL A 460 -12.61 -24.51 -13.10
N MET A 461 -11.75 -23.64 -13.63
CA MET A 461 -10.53 -23.16 -12.95
C MET A 461 -10.77 -21.92 -12.11
N MET A 462 -11.96 -21.32 -12.13
CA MET A 462 -12.20 -20.03 -11.47
C MET A 462 -11.95 -20.07 -9.96
N GLY A 463 -12.36 -21.14 -9.28
CA GLY A 463 -12.07 -21.34 -7.86
C GLY A 463 -10.58 -21.46 -7.55
N ILE A 464 -9.81 -22.15 -8.40
CA ILE A 464 -8.36 -22.26 -8.24
C ILE A 464 -7.69 -20.88 -8.42
N TRP A 465 -8.09 -20.13 -9.47
CA TRP A 465 -7.56 -18.79 -9.69
C TRP A 465 -7.93 -17.83 -8.55
N TYR A 466 -9.17 -17.88 -8.07
CA TYR A 466 -9.61 -17.05 -6.94
C TYR A 466 -8.73 -17.30 -5.70
N HIS A 467 -8.57 -18.56 -5.28
CA HIS A 467 -7.76 -18.88 -4.09
C HIS A 467 -6.26 -18.66 -4.31
N PHE A 468 -5.77 -18.81 -5.55
CA PHE A 468 -4.43 -18.41 -5.91
C PHE A 468 -4.21 -16.90 -5.68
N ILE A 469 -5.16 -16.06 -6.10
CA ILE A 469 -5.07 -14.61 -5.90
C ILE A 469 -5.22 -14.24 -4.42
N ILE A 470 -6.12 -14.88 -3.66
CA ILE A 470 -6.22 -14.68 -2.21
C ILE A 470 -4.89 -15.01 -1.52
N MET A 471 -4.25 -16.13 -1.88
CA MET A 471 -2.92 -16.48 -1.37
C MET A 471 -1.86 -15.44 -1.77
N PHE A 472 -1.88 -15.01 -3.04
CA PHE A 472 -0.99 -13.97 -3.56
C PHE A 472 -1.13 -12.68 -2.76
N GLU A 473 -2.36 -12.19 -2.58
CA GLU A 473 -2.64 -10.97 -1.81
C GLU A 473 -2.23 -11.10 -0.35
N ALA A 474 -2.57 -12.22 0.30
CA ALA A 474 -2.20 -12.47 1.68
C ALA A 474 -0.68 -12.48 1.88
N LEU A 475 0.07 -13.12 0.97
CA LEU A 475 1.53 -13.10 1.00
C LEU A 475 2.09 -11.70 0.72
N PHE A 476 1.47 -10.98 -0.20
CA PHE A 476 1.83 -9.62 -0.53
C PHE A 476 1.76 -8.70 0.70
N ILE A 477 0.70 -8.86 1.48
CA ILE A 477 0.41 -8.04 2.65
C ILE A 477 1.23 -8.51 3.86
N LEU A 478 1.28 -9.81 4.13
CA LEU A 478 1.94 -10.35 5.32
C LEU A 478 3.45 -10.08 5.30
N THR A 479 4.11 -10.05 4.13
CA THR A 479 5.52 -9.65 4.05
C THR A 479 5.72 -8.20 4.52
N THR A 480 4.77 -7.31 4.21
CA THR A 480 4.80 -5.92 4.71
C THR A 480 4.53 -5.84 6.21
N VAL A 481 3.63 -6.69 6.75
CA VAL A 481 3.37 -6.76 8.21
C VAL A 481 4.61 -7.28 8.95
N ASP A 482 5.30 -8.27 8.41
CA ASP A 482 6.52 -8.83 9.00
C ASP A 482 7.65 -7.79 9.08
N ALA A 483 7.97 -7.20 7.93
CA ALA A 483 8.99 -6.16 7.85
C ALA A 483 8.60 -4.93 8.68
N GLY A 484 7.36 -4.50 8.61
CA GLY A 484 6.83 -3.33 9.31
C GLY A 484 6.81 -3.50 10.83
N THR A 485 6.45 -4.68 11.34
CA THR A 485 6.50 -4.96 12.80
C THR A 485 7.94 -4.85 13.31
N ARG A 486 8.91 -5.32 12.53
CA ARG A 486 10.34 -5.19 12.86
C ARG A 486 10.80 -3.73 12.82
N VAL A 487 10.39 -2.96 11.81
CA VAL A 487 10.68 -1.52 11.71
C VAL A 487 10.08 -0.78 12.90
N LEU A 488 8.83 -1.04 13.23
CA LEU A 488 8.14 -0.45 14.39
C LEU A 488 8.87 -0.78 15.71
N ARG A 489 9.34 -2.03 15.86
CA ARG A 489 10.19 -2.41 17.00
C ARG A 489 11.44 -1.53 17.09
N PHE A 490 12.17 -1.35 16.00
CA PHE A 490 13.37 -0.49 15.99
C PHE A 490 13.04 0.96 16.35
N MET A 491 11.94 1.49 15.85
CA MET A 491 11.50 2.85 16.17
C MET A 491 11.14 2.98 17.66
N ILE A 492 10.47 1.99 18.24
CA ILE A 492 10.16 1.95 19.69
C ILE A 492 11.46 1.86 20.50
N GLN A 493 12.39 0.99 20.10
CA GLN A 493 13.67 0.83 20.77
C GLN A 493 14.51 2.14 20.73
N ASP A 494 14.50 2.86 19.62
CA ASP A 494 15.18 4.12 19.49
C ASP A 494 14.51 5.22 20.35
N LEU A 495 13.19 5.35 20.26
CA LEU A 495 12.43 6.34 21.01
C LEU A 495 12.56 6.15 22.54
N VAL A 496 12.34 4.92 23.00
CA VAL A 496 12.47 4.57 24.44
C VAL A 496 13.92 4.62 24.87
N GLY A 497 14.85 4.30 23.99
CA GLY A 497 16.29 4.35 24.23
C GLY A 497 16.84 5.74 24.51
N HIS A 498 16.12 6.81 24.16
CA HIS A 498 16.47 8.16 24.61
C HIS A 498 16.27 8.36 26.12
N ALA A 499 15.27 7.68 26.69
CA ALA A 499 15.00 7.73 28.14
C ALA A 499 15.73 6.59 28.89
N VAL A 500 15.82 5.41 28.29
CA VAL A 500 16.45 4.21 28.85
C VAL A 500 17.52 3.68 27.87
N PRO A 501 18.77 4.15 27.94
CA PRO A 501 19.83 3.82 26.99
C PRO A 501 20.06 2.31 26.79
N ALA A 502 19.85 1.49 27.84
CA ALA A 502 20.00 0.04 27.75
C ALA A 502 19.02 -0.61 26.76
N PHE A 503 17.84 -0.02 26.51
CA PHE A 503 16.84 -0.53 25.59
C PHE A 503 17.22 -0.37 24.12
N ARG A 504 18.19 0.50 23.82
CA ARG A 504 18.72 0.75 22.48
C ARG A 504 19.56 -0.40 21.93
N ASN A 505 20.00 -1.33 22.79
CA ASN A 505 20.81 -2.46 22.34
C ASN A 505 19.95 -3.48 21.57
N THR A 506 20.11 -3.50 20.24
CA THR A 506 19.42 -4.39 19.32
C THR A 506 19.97 -5.83 19.29
N GLU A 507 21.13 -6.07 19.88
CA GLU A 507 21.70 -7.43 20.03
C GLU A 507 21.07 -8.19 21.20
N SER A 508 20.43 -7.47 22.14
CA SER A 508 19.77 -8.08 23.30
C SER A 508 18.46 -8.75 22.92
N TRP A 509 18.38 -10.07 23.09
CA TRP A 509 17.14 -10.84 22.90
C TRP A 509 15.99 -10.32 23.75
N ALA A 510 16.24 -9.96 25.00
CA ALA A 510 15.21 -9.43 25.88
C ALA A 510 14.62 -8.11 25.33
N ASN A 511 15.47 -7.19 24.88
CA ASN A 511 15.02 -5.93 24.29
C ASN A 511 14.22 -6.16 22.99
N ASN A 512 14.65 -7.12 22.18
CA ASN A 512 13.96 -7.48 20.95
C ASN A 512 12.58 -8.09 21.21
N ILE A 513 12.47 -8.96 22.22
CA ILE A 513 11.20 -9.57 22.64
C ILE A 513 10.25 -8.49 23.17
N VAL A 514 10.72 -7.64 24.10
CA VAL A 514 9.88 -6.57 24.68
C VAL A 514 9.48 -5.55 23.62
N GLY A 515 10.40 -5.12 22.77
CA GLY A 515 10.11 -4.19 21.69
C GLY A 515 9.11 -4.75 20.67
N SER A 516 9.24 -6.04 20.29
CA SER A 516 8.28 -6.73 19.43
C SER A 516 6.91 -6.89 20.08
N ALA A 517 6.87 -7.21 21.37
CA ALA A 517 5.62 -7.32 22.12
C ALA A 517 4.88 -5.97 22.14
N LEU A 518 5.59 -4.88 22.46
CA LEU A 518 5.02 -3.54 22.44
C LEU A 518 4.51 -3.16 21.06
N ALA A 519 5.28 -3.42 20.01
CA ALA A 519 4.86 -3.19 18.63
C ALA A 519 3.56 -3.95 18.30
N CYS A 520 3.51 -5.25 18.62
CA CYS A 520 2.33 -6.10 18.37
C CYS A 520 1.12 -5.70 19.20
N VAL A 521 1.30 -5.24 20.45
CA VAL A 521 0.20 -4.72 21.26
C VAL A 521 -0.39 -3.45 20.63
N LEU A 522 0.45 -2.54 20.15
CA LEU A 522 -0.02 -1.28 19.55
C LEU A 522 -0.86 -1.53 18.29
N TRP A 523 -0.29 -2.16 17.27
CA TRP A 523 -1.06 -2.36 16.03
C TRP A 523 -2.10 -3.48 16.15
N GLY A 524 -1.85 -4.48 16.99
CA GLY A 524 -2.75 -5.60 17.22
C GLY A 524 -4.03 -5.17 17.96
N TYR A 525 -3.95 -4.20 18.88
CA TYR A 525 -5.13 -3.63 19.51
C TYR A 525 -6.06 -2.97 18.50
N ILE A 526 -5.51 -2.13 17.60
CA ILE A 526 -6.27 -1.45 16.55
C ILE A 526 -6.85 -2.47 15.56
N LEU A 527 -6.06 -3.48 15.17
CA LEU A 527 -6.55 -4.59 14.34
C LEU A 527 -7.76 -5.27 14.99
N TYR A 528 -7.64 -5.64 16.26
CA TYR A 528 -8.70 -6.35 16.97
C TYR A 528 -9.98 -5.51 17.05
N GLN A 529 -9.86 -4.22 17.36
CA GLN A 529 -10.99 -3.29 17.34
C GLN A 529 -11.64 -3.18 15.96
N GLY A 530 -10.84 -3.11 14.90
CA GLY A 530 -11.35 -3.09 13.54
C GLY A 530 -12.08 -4.38 13.12
N VAL A 531 -11.64 -5.53 13.63
CA VAL A 531 -12.29 -6.83 13.35
C VAL A 531 -13.66 -6.97 14.03
N ILE A 532 -13.80 -6.44 15.24
CA ILE A 532 -15.07 -6.48 15.99
C ILE A 532 -15.98 -5.28 15.69
N ASP A 533 -15.51 -4.33 14.89
CA ASP A 533 -16.29 -3.17 14.48
C ASP A 533 -17.53 -3.61 13.68
N PRO A 534 -18.74 -3.22 14.09
CA PRO A 534 -19.98 -3.52 13.37
C PRO A 534 -20.03 -2.98 11.93
N TYR A 535 -19.28 -1.92 11.63
CA TYR A 535 -19.10 -1.39 10.27
C TYR A 535 -18.08 -2.17 9.42
N GLY A 536 -17.41 -3.18 10.02
CA GLY A 536 -16.46 -4.04 9.33
C GLY A 536 -15.02 -3.50 9.25
N GLY A 537 -14.68 -2.48 10.02
CA GLY A 537 -13.33 -1.92 10.18
C GLY A 537 -12.79 -1.16 8.98
N ILE A 538 -13.11 -1.57 7.77
CA ILE A 538 -12.66 -0.86 6.54
C ILE A 538 -13.32 0.52 6.44
N TRP A 539 -14.58 0.63 6.84
CA TRP A 539 -15.30 1.91 6.83
C TRP A 539 -14.64 2.98 7.70
N THR A 540 -14.17 2.59 8.87
CA THR A 540 -13.55 3.48 9.87
C THR A 540 -12.04 3.63 9.66
N LEU A 541 -11.31 2.52 9.52
CA LEU A 541 -9.85 2.51 9.52
C LEU A 541 -9.22 2.83 8.16
N TRP A 542 -9.88 2.52 7.01
CA TRP A 542 -9.27 2.76 5.70
C TRP A 542 -9.08 4.26 5.39
N PRO A 543 -10.04 5.15 5.67
CA PRO A 543 -9.82 6.58 5.53
C PRO A 543 -8.69 7.12 6.43
N LEU A 544 -8.57 6.58 7.65
CA LEU A 544 -7.50 6.94 8.58
C LEU A 544 -6.12 6.47 8.05
N PHE A 545 -6.05 5.24 7.53
CA PHE A 545 -4.88 4.71 6.83
C PHE A 545 -4.48 5.57 5.64
N GLY A 546 -5.42 5.88 4.75
CA GLY A 546 -5.14 6.69 3.56
C GLY A 546 -4.66 8.09 3.90
N THR A 547 -5.31 8.75 4.89
CA THR A 547 -4.91 10.07 5.37
C THR A 547 -3.52 10.05 5.99
N SER A 548 -3.23 9.09 6.86
CA SER A 548 -1.94 8.97 7.54
C SER A 548 -0.80 8.64 6.57
N ASN A 549 -1.05 7.73 5.64
CA ASN A 549 -0.06 7.35 4.62
C ASN A 549 0.28 8.53 3.69
N GLN A 550 -0.73 9.27 3.24
CA GLN A 550 -0.50 10.45 2.39
C GLN A 550 0.13 11.61 3.18
N MET A 551 -0.19 11.75 4.47
CA MET A 551 0.46 12.71 5.36
C MET A 551 1.97 12.45 5.46
N LEU A 552 2.38 11.20 5.61
CA LEU A 552 3.80 10.84 5.64
C LEU A 552 4.49 11.19 4.31
N ALA A 553 3.81 11.01 3.18
CA ALA A 553 4.29 11.46 1.87
C ALA A 553 4.49 12.98 1.81
N ALA A 554 3.53 13.75 2.34
CA ALA A 554 3.61 15.20 2.41
C ALA A 554 4.77 15.67 3.33
N ILE A 555 4.99 14.99 4.45
CA ILE A 555 6.14 15.23 5.35
C ILE A 555 7.45 14.97 4.61
N ALA A 556 7.56 13.82 3.95
CA ALA A 556 8.76 13.44 3.20
C ALA A 556 9.09 14.43 2.07
N LEU A 557 8.10 14.84 1.28
CA LEU A 557 8.29 15.81 0.19
C LEU A 557 8.57 17.23 0.73
N THR A 558 8.00 17.62 1.88
CA THR A 558 8.36 18.87 2.55
C THR A 558 9.84 18.86 2.93
N PHE A 559 10.31 17.79 3.56
CA PHE A 559 11.71 17.59 3.86
C PHE A 559 12.59 17.62 2.60
N CYS A 560 12.21 16.91 1.55
CA CYS A 560 12.91 16.92 0.26
C CYS A 560 13.06 18.34 -0.31
N THR A 561 12.01 19.15 -0.20
CA THR A 561 12.01 20.55 -0.66
C THR A 561 13.03 21.40 0.13
N VAL A 562 13.04 21.28 1.46
CA VAL A 562 14.02 21.96 2.31
C VAL A 562 15.44 21.61 1.90
N VAL A 563 15.71 20.31 1.72
CA VAL A 563 17.06 19.85 1.39
C VAL A 563 17.50 20.29 -0.01
N LEU A 564 16.61 20.25 -1.02
CA LEU A 564 16.93 20.78 -2.37
C LEU A 564 17.31 22.27 -2.33
N CYS A 565 16.63 23.07 -1.50
CA CYS A 565 16.99 24.49 -1.30
C CYS A 565 18.34 24.62 -0.61
N LYS A 566 18.64 23.81 0.41
CA LYS A 566 19.95 23.76 1.07
C LYS A 566 21.08 23.27 0.16
N MET A 567 20.79 22.39 -0.80
CA MET A 567 21.73 21.97 -1.84
C MET A 567 21.96 23.05 -2.91
N LYS A 568 21.36 24.24 -2.75
CA LYS A 568 21.40 25.35 -3.75
C LYS A 568 20.82 24.94 -5.10
N ARG A 569 19.83 24.03 -5.09
CA ARG A 569 19.10 23.57 -6.26
C ARG A 569 17.67 24.14 -6.33
N GLN A 570 17.44 25.34 -5.75
CA GLN A 570 16.12 25.98 -5.64
C GLN A 570 15.42 26.18 -6.99
N ARG A 571 16.17 26.34 -8.08
CA ARG A 571 15.63 26.42 -9.45
C ARG A 571 14.73 25.21 -9.80
N TYR A 572 15.04 24.07 -9.22
CA TYR A 572 14.35 22.79 -9.45
C TYR A 572 13.42 22.39 -8.31
N ALA A 573 13.28 23.20 -7.28
CA ALA A 573 12.46 22.88 -6.10
C ALA A 573 10.98 22.63 -6.46
N TRP A 574 10.49 23.18 -7.57
CA TRP A 574 9.13 22.95 -8.06
C TRP A 574 8.82 21.44 -8.24
N VAL A 575 9.81 20.60 -8.51
CA VAL A 575 9.67 19.14 -8.66
C VAL A 575 9.11 18.50 -7.39
N THR A 576 9.45 19.02 -6.21
CA THR A 576 8.94 18.57 -4.92
C THR A 576 7.86 19.48 -4.34
N VAL A 577 7.90 20.79 -4.58
CA VAL A 577 6.93 21.78 -4.06
C VAL A 577 5.53 21.54 -4.61
N VAL A 578 5.39 21.33 -5.92
CA VAL A 578 4.07 21.13 -6.54
C VAL A 578 3.34 19.92 -5.95
N PRO A 579 3.95 18.71 -5.92
CA PRO A 579 3.30 17.59 -5.25
C PRO A 579 3.13 17.79 -3.73
N THR A 580 4.04 18.47 -3.04
CA THR A 580 3.88 18.79 -1.61
C THR A 580 2.63 19.61 -1.37
N VAL A 581 2.43 20.70 -2.12
CA VAL A 581 1.24 21.56 -1.97
C VAL A 581 -0.03 20.76 -2.21
N TRP A 582 -0.08 19.95 -3.26
CA TRP A 582 -1.22 19.10 -3.56
C TRP A 582 -1.52 18.13 -2.41
N LEU A 583 -0.51 17.41 -1.92
CA LEU A 583 -0.68 16.44 -0.85
C LEU A 583 -1.06 17.10 0.48
N VAL A 584 -0.47 18.25 0.80
CA VAL A 584 -0.85 19.01 2.01
C VAL A 584 -2.31 19.44 1.93
N CYS A 585 -2.74 20.03 0.80
CA CYS A 585 -4.15 20.44 0.63
C CYS A 585 -5.09 19.25 0.76
N THR A 586 -4.81 18.15 0.07
CA THR A 586 -5.67 16.95 0.07
C THR A 586 -5.74 16.31 1.46
N THR A 587 -4.59 16.14 2.11
CA THR A 587 -4.49 15.46 3.41
C THR A 587 -5.06 16.30 4.53
N MET A 588 -4.80 17.63 4.54
CA MET A 588 -5.37 18.52 5.52
C MET A 588 -6.90 18.60 5.41
N THR A 589 -7.43 18.72 4.19
CA THR A 589 -8.88 18.72 3.96
C THR A 589 -9.50 17.40 4.42
N ALA A 590 -8.95 16.27 4.02
CA ALA A 590 -9.45 14.96 4.42
C ALA A 590 -9.40 14.76 5.95
N GLY A 591 -8.30 15.12 6.58
CA GLY A 591 -8.14 15.01 8.03
C GLY A 591 -9.12 15.88 8.80
N LEU A 592 -9.28 17.15 8.39
CA LEU A 592 -10.22 18.06 9.01
C LEU A 592 -11.67 17.62 8.80
N GLU A 593 -12.05 17.16 7.61
CA GLU A 593 -13.40 16.66 7.35
C GLU A 593 -13.67 15.37 8.15
N LYS A 594 -12.72 14.44 8.24
CA LYS A 594 -12.89 13.24 9.06
C LYS A 594 -13.07 13.53 10.55
N VAL A 595 -12.44 14.57 11.07
CA VAL A 595 -12.57 14.91 12.49
C VAL A 595 -13.79 15.78 12.74
N PHE A 596 -14.00 16.85 11.96
CA PHE A 596 -14.90 17.96 12.30
C PHE A 596 -16.12 18.11 11.38
N SER A 597 -16.28 17.28 10.33
CA SER A 597 -17.45 17.40 9.46
C SER A 597 -18.75 17.23 10.24
N GLY A 598 -19.73 18.08 9.98
CA GLY A 598 -21.10 17.93 10.47
C GLY A 598 -21.87 16.79 9.79
N ASN A 599 -21.37 16.28 8.66
CA ASN A 599 -21.96 15.12 8.00
C ASN A 599 -21.62 13.85 8.79
N VAL A 600 -22.64 13.25 9.39
CA VAL A 600 -22.52 12.04 10.22
C VAL A 600 -21.86 10.85 9.50
N ALA A 601 -21.99 10.76 8.17
CA ALA A 601 -21.35 9.69 7.41
C ALA A 601 -19.84 9.91 7.21
N VAL A 602 -19.34 11.14 7.41
CA VAL A 602 -17.95 11.52 7.15
C VAL A 602 -17.19 11.80 8.45
N GLY A 603 -17.78 12.63 9.34
CA GLY A 603 -17.11 13.15 10.54
C GLY A 603 -17.21 12.20 11.74
N PHE A 604 -16.09 11.83 12.33
CA PHE A 604 -16.05 10.98 13.52
C PHE A 604 -16.77 11.61 14.72
N LEU A 605 -16.55 12.89 14.98
CA LEU A 605 -17.21 13.57 16.12
C LEU A 605 -18.72 13.69 15.94
N SER A 606 -19.21 13.99 14.73
CA SER A 606 -20.65 14.05 14.45
C SER A 606 -21.30 12.66 14.49
N HIS A 607 -20.58 11.62 14.07
CA HIS A 607 -21.03 10.23 14.18
C HIS A 607 -21.13 9.81 15.65
N ALA A 608 -20.09 10.05 16.45
CA ALA A 608 -20.10 9.80 17.89
C ALA A 608 -21.25 10.52 18.61
N ALA A 609 -21.49 11.80 18.28
CA ALA A 609 -22.58 12.58 18.85
C ALA A 609 -23.95 11.95 18.55
N LYS A 610 -24.23 11.60 17.29
CA LYS A 610 -25.48 10.93 16.89
C LYS A 610 -25.73 9.65 17.68
N PHE A 611 -24.72 8.79 17.82
CA PHE A 611 -24.85 7.54 18.56
C PHE A 611 -24.98 7.77 20.06
N SER A 612 -24.31 8.78 20.59
CA SER A 612 -24.39 9.20 22.00
C SER A 612 -25.79 9.70 22.37
N ASP A 613 -26.38 10.58 21.53
CA ASP A 613 -27.72 11.11 21.71
C ASP A 613 -28.79 10.01 21.65
N ALA A 614 -28.67 9.08 20.70
CA ALA A 614 -29.57 7.93 20.59
C ALA A 614 -29.45 7.00 21.80
N LEU A 615 -28.22 6.73 22.28
CA LEU A 615 -27.98 5.92 23.48
C LEU A 615 -28.61 6.56 24.73
N ALA A 616 -28.46 7.88 24.89
CA ALA A 616 -29.09 8.64 25.98
C ALA A 616 -30.64 8.59 25.91
N ALA A 617 -31.19 8.51 24.68
CA ALA A 617 -32.63 8.33 24.46
C ALA A 617 -33.11 6.89 24.60
N GLY A 618 -32.22 5.93 24.97
CA GLY A 618 -32.53 4.52 25.10
C GLY A 618 -32.77 3.79 23.77
N GLN A 619 -32.32 4.38 22.65
CA GLN A 619 -32.45 3.81 21.30
C GLN A 619 -31.17 3.13 20.87
N VAL A 620 -31.30 1.99 20.18
CA VAL A 620 -30.18 1.28 19.56
C VAL A 620 -30.22 1.50 18.05
N LEU A 621 -29.19 2.18 17.51
CA LEU A 621 -29.07 2.46 16.08
C LEU A 621 -28.31 1.33 15.37
N ALA A 622 -28.78 0.96 14.20
CA ALA A 622 -28.02 0.06 13.31
C ALA A 622 -26.67 0.70 12.91
N PRO A 623 -25.61 -0.10 12.78
CA PRO A 623 -25.54 -1.54 12.83
C PRO A 623 -25.36 -2.14 14.26
N ALA A 624 -25.41 -1.34 15.32
CA ALA A 624 -25.28 -1.85 16.68
C ALA A 624 -26.48 -2.75 17.02
N THR A 625 -26.21 -3.81 17.75
CA THR A 625 -27.21 -4.79 18.21
C THR A 625 -27.56 -4.66 19.69
N SER A 626 -26.81 -3.83 20.43
CA SER A 626 -27.00 -3.59 21.85
C SER A 626 -26.42 -2.23 22.28
N PRO A 627 -26.84 -1.71 23.46
CA PRO A 627 -26.23 -0.50 24.04
C PRO A 627 -24.71 -0.59 24.23
N GLY A 628 -24.19 -1.77 24.58
CA GLY A 628 -22.76 -2.00 24.74
C GLY A 628 -21.98 -1.84 23.42
N VAL A 629 -22.56 -2.34 22.31
CA VAL A 629 -21.97 -2.18 20.98
C VAL A 629 -22.02 -0.71 20.54
N MET A 630 -23.09 0.03 20.88
CA MET A 630 -23.12 1.48 20.62
C MET A 630 -22.03 2.23 21.38
N SER A 631 -21.83 1.91 22.65
CA SER A 631 -20.75 2.51 23.46
C SER A 631 -19.38 2.25 22.87
N GLN A 632 -19.17 1.07 22.26
CA GLN A 632 -17.93 0.74 21.57
C GLN A 632 -17.76 1.57 20.28
N ILE A 633 -18.80 1.74 19.48
CA ILE A 633 -18.75 2.60 18.29
C ILE A 633 -18.37 4.03 18.69
N ILE A 634 -19.04 4.60 19.69
CA ILE A 634 -18.74 5.94 20.20
C ILE A 634 -17.28 6.06 20.65
N PHE A 635 -16.78 5.07 21.38
CA PHE A 635 -15.38 5.05 21.82
C PHE A 635 -14.41 5.00 20.64
N ASN A 636 -14.67 4.15 19.65
CA ASN A 636 -13.83 4.05 18.44
C ASN A 636 -13.81 5.37 17.67
N ASP A 637 -14.95 6.03 17.50
CA ASP A 637 -15.04 7.33 16.85
C ASP A 637 -14.20 8.40 17.55
N TYR A 638 -14.21 8.44 18.89
CA TYR A 638 -13.36 9.38 19.64
C TYR A 638 -11.87 9.07 19.51
N VAL A 639 -11.49 7.79 19.46
CA VAL A 639 -10.10 7.37 19.22
C VAL A 639 -9.67 7.81 17.81
N ASP A 640 -10.49 7.53 16.79
CA ASP A 640 -10.21 7.88 15.40
C ASP A 640 -10.15 9.40 15.19
N ALA A 641 -11.05 10.17 15.85
CA ALA A 641 -11.02 11.63 15.85
C ALA A 641 -9.73 12.17 16.48
N THR A 642 -9.31 11.58 17.60
CA THR A 642 -8.07 11.99 18.29
C THR A 642 -6.84 11.71 17.44
N LEU A 643 -6.75 10.52 16.82
CA LEU A 643 -5.67 10.16 15.91
C LEU A 643 -5.66 11.06 14.66
N GLY A 644 -6.83 11.31 14.06
CA GLY A 644 -6.96 12.20 12.93
C GLY A 644 -6.52 13.64 13.24
N ALA A 645 -6.93 14.19 14.39
CA ALA A 645 -6.51 15.51 14.84
C ALA A 645 -5.00 15.59 15.10
N LEU A 646 -4.44 14.54 15.70
CA LEU A 646 -2.98 14.45 15.93
C LEU A 646 -2.21 14.41 14.61
N PHE A 647 -2.69 13.67 13.61
CA PHE A 647 -2.08 13.63 12.28
C PHE A 647 -2.10 15.00 11.59
N VAL A 648 -3.24 15.69 11.63
CA VAL A 648 -3.37 17.07 11.12
C VAL A 648 -2.36 18.00 11.79
N LEU A 649 -2.21 17.90 13.11
CA LEU A 649 -1.25 18.70 13.88
C LEU A 649 0.20 18.40 13.47
N VAL A 650 0.58 17.12 13.37
CA VAL A 650 1.94 16.69 12.96
C VAL A 650 2.27 17.23 11.57
N LEU A 651 1.33 17.13 10.62
CA LEU A 651 1.51 17.66 9.27
C LEU A 651 1.70 19.18 9.30
N LEU A 652 0.82 19.89 10.01
CA LEU A 652 0.88 21.36 10.12
C LEU A 652 2.24 21.81 10.68
N VAL A 653 2.66 21.22 11.79
CA VAL A 653 3.96 21.55 12.42
C VAL A 653 5.09 21.30 11.43
N THR A 654 5.13 20.14 10.78
CA THR A 654 6.21 19.80 9.85
C THR A 654 6.25 20.75 8.64
N VAL A 655 5.10 21.11 8.08
CA VAL A 655 4.99 22.03 6.94
C VAL A 655 5.45 23.44 7.35
N VAL A 656 5.04 23.93 8.53
CA VAL A 656 5.46 25.26 9.04
C VAL A 656 6.97 25.30 9.24
N TYR A 657 7.56 24.29 9.89
CA TYR A 657 9.02 24.20 10.05
C TYR A 657 9.72 24.08 8.69
N GLY A 658 9.19 23.28 7.78
CA GLY A 658 9.71 23.16 6.42
C GLY A 658 9.72 24.49 5.68
N PHE A 659 8.65 25.28 5.79
CA PHE A 659 8.58 26.62 5.20
C PHE A 659 9.61 27.58 5.81
N ILE A 660 9.75 27.59 7.15
CA ILE A 660 10.72 28.42 7.85
C ILE A 660 12.15 28.08 7.41
N ASP A 661 12.48 26.78 7.38
CA ASP A 661 13.84 26.34 7.03
C ASP A 661 14.13 26.51 5.53
N THR A 662 13.14 26.37 4.67
CA THR A 662 13.27 26.73 3.24
C THR A 662 13.61 28.22 3.08
N ARG A 663 12.90 29.10 3.80
CA ARG A 663 13.22 30.55 3.78
C ARG A 663 14.62 30.87 4.31
N ARG A 664 15.04 30.20 5.38
CA ARG A 664 16.39 30.33 5.92
C ARG A 664 17.46 29.87 4.92
N ALA A 665 17.23 28.74 4.25
CA ALA A 665 18.15 28.20 3.24
C ALA A 665 18.28 29.11 2.00
N LEU A 666 17.21 29.82 1.65
CA LEU A 666 17.23 30.79 0.56
C LEU A 666 17.90 32.11 0.96
N GLY A 667 17.76 32.54 2.22
CA GLY A 667 18.30 33.81 2.73
C GLY A 667 19.77 33.75 3.19
N ASP A 668 20.25 32.55 3.58
CA ASP A 668 21.63 32.37 4.07
C ASP A 668 22.44 31.45 3.15
N PRO A 669 23.48 31.99 2.47
CA PRO A 669 24.35 31.17 1.63
C PRO A 669 25.13 30.09 2.39
N LYS A 670 25.33 30.25 3.69
CA LYS A 670 26.06 29.30 4.54
C LYS A 670 25.19 28.14 5.02
N ASN A 671 23.86 28.29 4.96
CA ASN A 671 22.94 27.23 5.30
C ASN A 671 22.86 26.20 4.15
N THR A 672 23.74 25.21 4.23
CA THR A 672 23.88 24.14 3.23
C THR A 672 23.40 22.80 3.77
N ALA A 673 23.02 21.89 2.87
CA ALA A 673 22.62 20.54 3.22
C ALA A 673 23.77 19.75 3.86
N VAL A 674 23.45 18.93 4.86
CA VAL A 674 24.40 18.02 5.47
C VAL A 674 24.60 16.82 4.54
N GLU A 675 25.80 16.67 3.99
CA GLU A 675 26.18 15.50 3.20
C GLU A 675 27.37 14.78 3.85
N VAL A 676 27.36 13.46 3.83
CA VAL A 676 28.43 12.62 4.37
C VAL A 676 29.18 11.94 3.23
N GLY A 677 30.49 11.77 3.38
CA GLY A 677 31.30 11.00 2.44
C GLY A 677 31.56 11.69 1.08
N GLY A 678 31.46 13.02 0.98
CA GLY A 678 31.65 13.77 -0.27
C GLY A 678 33.04 13.64 -0.92
N GLY A 679 34.06 13.15 -0.19
CA GLY A 679 35.42 12.92 -0.71
C GLY A 679 35.76 11.43 -0.93
N ALA A 680 34.91 10.50 -0.53
CA ALA A 680 35.16 9.07 -0.73
C ALA A 680 34.76 8.66 -2.15
N MET A 681 35.74 8.21 -2.93
CA MET A 681 35.54 7.66 -4.26
C MET A 681 35.53 6.14 -4.20
N LEU A 682 34.76 5.48 -5.09
CA LEU A 682 34.94 4.05 -5.35
C LEU A 682 36.35 3.87 -5.90
N ALA A 683 37.12 2.93 -5.35
CA ALA A 683 38.36 2.51 -5.98
C ALA A 683 38.02 2.08 -7.41
N SER A 684 38.77 2.59 -8.40
CA SER A 684 38.65 2.13 -9.78
C SER A 684 39.00 0.64 -9.78
N GLY A 685 37.95 -0.20 -9.69
CA GLY A 685 38.08 -1.61 -9.99
C GLY A 685 38.41 -1.71 -11.47
N ASP A 686 39.47 -2.38 -11.80
CA ASP A 686 39.81 -2.76 -13.17
C ASP A 686 38.60 -3.43 -13.82
N ASP A 687 38.36 -3.08 -15.08
CA ASP A 687 37.28 -3.46 -15.99
C ASP A 687 36.84 -4.92 -15.94
#